data_a9af71825bf9b223f623bf5f321ab478
#
_entry.id   a9af71825bf9b223f623bf5f321ab478
#
_cell.length_a   1.000
_cell.length_b   1.000
_cell.length_c   1.000
_cell.angle_alpha   90.00
_cell.angle_beta   90.00
_cell.angle_gamma   90.00
#
_symmetry.space_group_name_H-M   'P 1'
#
loop_
_entity.id
_entity.type
_entity.pdbx_description
1 polymer ?
#
loop_
_entity_poly.entity_id
_entity_poly.type
_entity_poly.pdbx_seq_one_letter_code
_entity_poly.pdbx_strand_id
1 'polypeptide(L)'
;MASGLVMEPVPITSQKHDPAWKHCQMFKNGERVQLKCIYCSKLFKGGGIHRIKEHLAGQKGNASTCLLVPPDVRALMQQSLDGVVVKKRNRQKLDEEITNITPSPHGEVDSLALHSDVSNGIQLIGAPVTLEPNSELLVNQEGMTSERSLDRRKRGRGKHSFSSHGAFGVTNSAALGSRKVNNYVHEAIGRFLYDIGAPPDAANSAYFQPMIDAIASGGSGVEPPTYHDLRSWILKNSVEEVRNNTDKYRAMWGRTGCSVLVDQWNTESGKVLLSFLVYCPEGTVFLESVDASDIINSSDALYGLLRRVVEDVGVKDVLQVITSNEEQYMVAGRRLTDTFPTLYWTPCAARCLDLILEDFGSIEWINAVIKQARSLTKFVYNHSVVLNMVRRSTFGNDIVEPGVTRYATNFTTLKRLVDLKHCLQVMVTSQEWMDSPYSKEPEGLEMLDLISNQSFWSSCVLIVRLTNPLLRVLRMVGSEKRPAMGYIYAGMYRAKETIKKELVKREEYMVYWNIIDQRWEQLWHFPLHAAGFYLNPKIFYSIEGDMHGDILSGMFDCIERLVPDTKVQDKIIKELNFYKSAAGDFRRKMAIRARDTLLPAEWWSTYGGGCPNLARLAIHILSQTCCSIGCRQNQIPFEKVHNIRNSLERQRLSDLVFVQYNLRLRQMVGKNTEQDFMDPISFDSISIIEDWVSGKDMCLEDHGSSDWMTLDSPSASTMLLGPSNDDAEELGSGNFILGCGELLNTG
;
A
#
# COMPACT_ATOMS: atom_id res chain seq x y z
N MET A 1 5.78 -35.62 57.81
CA MET A 1 6.19 -34.24 57.51
C MET A 1 6.54 -34.19 56.05
N ALA A 2 5.64 -33.68 55.23
CA ALA A 2 5.88 -33.54 53.77
C ALA A 2 6.58 -32.24 53.51
N SER A 3 7.81 -32.31 53.02
CA SER A 3 8.61 -31.16 52.59
C SER A 3 7.93 -30.50 51.42
N GLY A 4 7.28 -29.36 51.64
CA GLY A 4 6.75 -28.50 50.60
C GLY A 4 7.90 -27.93 49.74
N LEU A 5 8.01 -28.38 48.49
CA LEU A 5 8.87 -27.76 47.51
C LEU A 5 8.41 -26.31 47.25
N VAL A 6 9.19 -25.35 47.65
CA VAL A 6 8.93 -23.94 47.42
C VAL A 6 9.15 -23.68 45.92
N MET A 7 8.08 -23.37 45.19
CA MET A 7 8.16 -22.95 43.79
C MET A 7 8.58 -21.49 43.72
N GLU A 8 9.71 -21.17 43.09
CA GLU A 8 10.16 -19.82 42.92
C GLU A 8 9.54 -19.20 41.65
N PRO A 9 8.96 -17.99 41.76
CA PRO A 9 8.46 -17.27 40.58
C PRO A 9 9.65 -16.72 39.78
N VAL A 10 9.58 -16.94 38.45
CA VAL A 10 10.61 -16.46 37.50
C VAL A 10 10.08 -15.26 36.75
N PRO A 11 10.81 -14.14 36.65
CA PRO A 11 10.36 -12.99 35.88
C PRO A 11 10.24 -13.32 34.39
N ILE A 12 9.17 -12.83 33.77
CA ILE A 12 8.92 -12.99 32.33
C ILE A 12 9.82 -11.99 31.59
N THR A 13 10.75 -12.48 30.79
CA THR A 13 11.71 -11.63 30.03
C THR A 13 11.00 -10.86 28.90
N SER A 14 11.51 -9.66 28.55
CA SER A 14 10.98 -8.75 27.54
C SER A 14 10.92 -9.33 26.11
N GLN A 15 11.55 -10.45 25.85
CA GLN A 15 11.53 -11.13 24.54
C GLN A 15 10.25 -11.97 24.27
N LYS A 16 9.32 -12.03 25.22
CA LYS A 16 8.08 -12.83 25.09
C LYS A 16 6.92 -11.94 24.66
N HIS A 17 6.76 -11.72 23.36
CA HIS A 17 5.78 -10.81 22.74
C HIS A 17 4.32 -11.30 22.73
N ASP A 18 4.04 -12.54 23.15
CA ASP A 18 2.68 -13.10 23.14
C ASP A 18 1.80 -12.44 24.21
N PRO A 19 0.58 -11.91 23.88
CA PRO A 19 -0.27 -11.22 24.84
C PRO A 19 -0.66 -12.06 26.05
N ALA A 20 -0.72 -13.39 25.92
CA ALA A 20 -1.07 -14.28 27.02
C ALA A 20 -0.05 -14.28 28.17
N TRP A 21 1.17 -13.83 27.95
CA TRP A 21 2.17 -13.70 29.02
C TRP A 21 1.79 -12.69 30.10
N LYS A 22 0.99 -11.69 29.77
CA LYS A 22 0.46 -10.71 30.74
C LYS A 22 -0.58 -11.32 31.70
N HIS A 23 -1.11 -12.52 31.40
CA HIS A 23 -2.20 -13.16 32.11
C HIS A 23 -1.79 -14.48 32.78
N CYS A 24 -0.49 -14.71 32.94
CA CYS A 24 0.04 -15.86 33.66
C CYS A 24 1.32 -15.51 34.42
N GLN A 25 1.63 -16.32 35.45
CA GLN A 25 2.89 -16.29 36.20
C GLN A 25 3.70 -17.54 35.84
N MET A 26 5.01 -17.36 35.71
CA MET A 26 5.93 -18.44 35.40
C MET A 26 6.66 -18.90 36.68
N PHE A 27 6.68 -20.21 36.89
CA PHE A 27 7.38 -20.87 38.00
C PHE A 27 8.37 -21.90 37.45
N LYS A 28 9.52 -22.00 38.08
CA LYS A 28 10.52 -23.03 37.79
C LYS A 28 10.49 -24.11 38.86
N ASN A 29 10.41 -25.35 38.43
CA ASN A 29 10.52 -26.50 39.30
C ASN A 29 11.57 -27.45 38.69
N GLY A 30 12.79 -27.34 39.15
CA GLY A 30 13.95 -27.96 38.54
C GLY A 30 14.18 -27.42 37.13
N GLU A 31 14.30 -28.29 36.13
CA GLU A 31 14.47 -27.90 34.70
C GLU A 31 13.14 -27.60 33.99
N ARG A 32 12.00 -27.80 34.61
CA ARG A 32 10.68 -27.66 33.99
C ARG A 32 10.01 -26.36 34.35
N VAL A 33 9.55 -25.63 33.34
CA VAL A 33 8.77 -24.41 33.48
C VAL A 33 7.30 -24.74 33.60
N GLN A 34 6.62 -24.14 34.58
CA GLN A 34 5.19 -24.26 34.82
C GLN A 34 4.55 -22.88 34.74
N LEU A 35 3.32 -22.81 34.19
CA LEU A 35 2.60 -21.55 34.03
C LEU A 35 1.35 -21.59 34.93
N LYS A 36 1.08 -20.50 35.64
CA LYS A 36 -0.09 -20.36 36.50
C LYS A 36 -0.97 -19.23 35.98
N CYS A 37 -2.26 -19.50 35.78
CA CYS A 37 -3.22 -18.47 35.42
C CYS A 37 -3.43 -17.50 36.59
N ILE A 38 -3.39 -16.19 36.32
CA ILE A 38 -3.55 -15.15 37.36
C ILE A 38 -4.99 -15.06 37.85
N TYR A 39 -5.99 -15.46 37.05
CA TYR A 39 -7.41 -15.33 37.37
C TYR A 39 -7.92 -16.50 38.23
N CYS A 40 -7.69 -17.74 37.81
CA CYS A 40 -8.19 -18.91 38.49
C CYS A 40 -7.14 -19.71 39.27
N SER A 41 -5.88 -19.21 39.30
CA SER A 41 -4.76 -19.88 39.98
C SER A 41 -4.40 -21.27 39.48
N LYS A 42 -4.98 -21.75 38.38
CA LYS A 42 -4.73 -23.07 37.82
C LYS A 42 -3.28 -23.17 37.29
N LEU A 43 -2.60 -24.25 37.65
CA LEU A 43 -1.23 -24.55 37.29
C LEU A 43 -1.17 -25.51 36.08
N PHE A 44 -0.38 -25.15 35.08
CA PHE A 44 -0.11 -25.92 33.85
C PHE A 44 1.30 -26.48 33.89
N LYS A 45 1.43 -27.80 33.96
CA LYS A 45 2.71 -28.53 34.09
C LYS A 45 3.37 -28.81 32.72
N GLY A 46 2.92 -28.18 31.64
CA GLY A 46 3.43 -28.35 30.27
C GLY A 46 2.50 -27.72 29.22
N GLY A 47 2.91 -27.73 27.94
CA GLY A 47 2.13 -27.18 26.82
C GLY A 47 2.33 -25.68 26.53
N GLY A 48 3.24 -25.03 27.24
CA GLY A 48 3.64 -23.65 26.98
C GLY A 48 2.51 -22.61 26.99
N ILE A 49 2.77 -21.43 26.43
CA ILE A 49 1.84 -20.29 26.43
C ILE A 49 0.57 -20.56 25.63
N HIS A 50 0.62 -21.42 24.62
CA HIS A 50 -0.56 -21.79 23.81
C HIS A 50 -1.67 -22.40 24.66
N ARG A 51 -1.32 -23.25 25.61
CA ARG A 51 -2.30 -23.88 26.52
C ARG A 51 -2.93 -22.88 27.50
N ILE A 52 -2.21 -21.82 27.87
CA ILE A 52 -2.78 -20.69 28.61
C ILE A 52 -3.78 -19.91 27.74
N LYS A 53 -3.46 -19.67 26.47
CA LYS A 53 -4.41 -19.04 25.54
C LYS A 53 -5.71 -19.82 25.39
N GLU A 54 -5.63 -21.13 25.15
CA GLU A 54 -6.82 -22.01 25.07
C GLU A 54 -7.67 -21.95 26.35
N HIS A 55 -7.00 -21.96 27.52
CA HIS A 55 -7.64 -21.85 28.82
C HIS A 55 -8.37 -20.51 29.01
N LEU A 56 -7.74 -19.39 28.64
CA LEU A 56 -8.29 -18.04 28.76
C LEU A 56 -9.38 -17.78 27.69
N ALA A 57 -9.20 -18.24 26.46
CA ALA A 57 -10.18 -18.12 25.39
C ALA A 57 -11.45 -18.96 25.61
N GLY A 58 -11.36 -20.00 26.41
CA GLY A 58 -12.48 -20.92 26.64
C GLY A 58 -12.71 -21.89 25.47
N GLN A 59 -11.72 -22.11 24.64
CA GLN A 59 -11.82 -23.08 23.54
C GLN A 59 -11.72 -24.50 24.07
N LYS A 60 -12.59 -25.40 23.58
CA LYS A 60 -12.52 -26.84 23.85
C LYS A 60 -11.27 -27.41 23.16
N GLY A 61 -10.26 -27.76 23.95
CA GLY A 61 -9.00 -28.33 23.48
C GLY A 61 -8.25 -29.00 24.62
N ASN A 62 -6.92 -28.79 24.66
CA ASN A 62 -6.04 -29.42 25.65
C ASN A 62 -6.09 -28.76 27.07
N ALA A 63 -6.91 -27.72 27.23
CA ALA A 63 -7.05 -26.99 28.49
C ALA A 63 -8.52 -26.80 28.90
N SER A 64 -8.80 -26.86 30.22
CA SER A 64 -10.12 -26.52 30.73
C SER A 64 -10.30 -24.98 30.69
N THR A 65 -11.52 -24.53 30.41
CA THR A 65 -11.91 -23.13 30.36
C THR A 65 -11.69 -22.39 31.68
N CYS A 66 -11.21 -21.16 31.64
CA CYS A 66 -11.15 -20.26 32.78
C CYS A 66 -12.52 -19.59 32.99
N LEU A 67 -13.13 -19.82 34.16
CA LEU A 67 -14.42 -19.20 34.50
C LEU A 67 -14.29 -17.78 35.05
N LEU A 68 -13.08 -17.40 35.50
CA LEU A 68 -12.80 -16.14 36.19
C LEU A 68 -12.05 -15.11 35.26
N VAL A 69 -11.88 -15.41 34.00
CA VAL A 69 -11.22 -14.49 33.05
C VAL A 69 -12.18 -13.36 32.64
N PRO A 70 -11.73 -12.09 32.61
CA PRO A 70 -12.52 -10.97 32.12
C PRO A 70 -12.95 -11.14 30.65
N PRO A 71 -14.12 -10.62 30.23
CA PRO A 71 -14.63 -10.80 28.87
C PRO A 71 -13.74 -10.24 27.77
N ASP A 72 -13.10 -9.11 28.01
CA ASP A 72 -12.14 -8.44 27.13
C ASP A 72 -10.89 -9.30 26.89
N VAL A 73 -10.32 -9.86 27.96
CA VAL A 73 -9.18 -10.78 27.87
C VAL A 73 -9.56 -12.07 27.14
N ARG A 74 -10.77 -12.58 27.37
CA ARG A 74 -11.26 -13.76 26.66
C ARG A 74 -11.36 -13.50 25.16
N ALA A 75 -11.93 -12.37 24.76
CA ALA A 75 -12.06 -11.98 23.36
C ALA A 75 -10.68 -11.80 22.69
N LEU A 76 -9.73 -11.15 23.38
CA LEU A 76 -8.36 -10.97 22.88
C LEU A 76 -7.64 -12.31 22.66
N MET A 77 -7.80 -13.26 23.57
CA MET A 77 -7.19 -14.60 23.45
C MET A 77 -7.84 -15.41 22.32
N GLN A 78 -9.15 -15.29 22.15
CA GLN A 78 -9.91 -15.90 21.05
C GLN A 78 -9.38 -15.38 19.70
N GLN A 79 -9.32 -14.08 19.53
CA GLN A 79 -8.79 -13.44 18.30
C GLN A 79 -7.36 -13.87 18.01
N SER A 80 -6.51 -13.98 19.04
CA SER A 80 -5.13 -14.45 18.89
C SER A 80 -5.02 -15.90 18.44
N LEU A 81 -5.95 -16.78 18.84
CA LEU A 81 -6.02 -18.18 18.42
C LEU A 81 -6.57 -18.30 17.00
N ASP A 82 -7.61 -17.54 16.66
CA ASP A 82 -8.23 -17.52 15.34
C ASP A 82 -7.23 -17.04 14.27
N GLY A 83 -6.40 -16.06 14.58
CA GLY A 83 -5.31 -15.59 13.72
C GLY A 83 -4.27 -16.68 13.41
N VAL A 84 -4.03 -17.60 14.34
CA VAL A 84 -3.12 -18.75 14.11
C VAL A 84 -3.79 -19.81 13.22
N VAL A 85 -5.09 -20.02 13.36
CA VAL A 85 -5.86 -20.98 12.54
C VAL A 85 -5.93 -20.49 11.09
N VAL A 86 -6.17 -19.19 10.87
CA VAL A 86 -6.18 -18.58 9.54
C VAL A 86 -4.81 -18.70 8.88
N LYS A 87 -3.73 -18.42 9.60
CA LYS A 87 -2.35 -18.59 9.08
C LYS A 87 -2.06 -20.05 8.71
N LYS A 88 -2.54 -21.02 9.48
CA LYS A 88 -2.36 -22.46 9.19
C LYS A 88 -3.20 -22.92 8.00
N ARG A 89 -4.44 -22.41 7.86
CA ARG A 89 -5.34 -22.71 6.74
C ARG A 89 -4.85 -22.12 5.43
N ASN A 90 -4.31 -20.91 5.47
CA ASN A 90 -3.69 -20.28 4.29
C ASN A 90 -2.39 -21.01 3.87
N ARG A 91 -1.63 -21.52 4.82
CA ARG A 91 -0.45 -22.34 4.53
C ARG A 91 -0.82 -23.70 3.94
N GLN A 92 -1.87 -24.35 4.44
CA GLN A 92 -2.38 -25.60 3.87
C GLN A 92 -2.99 -25.43 2.48
N LYS A 93 -3.69 -24.33 2.20
CA LYS A 93 -4.17 -24.01 0.84
C LYS A 93 -3.01 -23.79 -0.13
N LEU A 94 -1.95 -23.14 0.31
CA LEU A 94 -0.74 -22.94 -0.48
C LEU A 94 -0.04 -24.27 -0.77
N ASP A 95 0.02 -25.16 0.21
CA ASP A 95 0.61 -26.50 0.07
C ASP A 95 -0.24 -27.41 -0.85
N GLU A 96 -1.57 -27.28 -0.86
CA GLU A 96 -2.49 -28.02 -1.75
C GLU A 96 -2.45 -27.48 -3.19
N GLU A 97 -2.22 -26.18 -3.42
CA GLU A 97 -2.00 -25.61 -4.75
C GLU A 97 -0.66 -26.03 -5.35
N ILE A 98 0.36 -26.24 -4.53
CA ILE A 98 1.69 -26.70 -4.96
C ILE A 98 1.70 -28.19 -5.33
N THR A 99 0.86 -29.03 -4.70
CA THR A 99 0.81 -30.47 -4.97
C THR A 99 0.02 -30.86 -6.23
N ASN A 100 -0.73 -29.91 -6.82
CA ASN A 100 -1.51 -30.16 -8.05
C ASN A 100 -0.75 -29.89 -9.36
N ILE A 101 0.56 -29.63 -9.31
CA ILE A 101 1.39 -29.41 -10.49
C ILE A 101 2.46 -30.53 -10.57
N THR A 102 2.05 -31.73 -10.99
CA THR A 102 2.98 -32.76 -11.46
C THR A 102 2.66 -33.11 -12.90
N PRO A 103 3.62 -32.99 -13.83
CA PRO A 103 3.46 -33.54 -15.19
C PRO A 103 3.88 -35.01 -15.22
N SER A 104 3.07 -35.81 -15.92
CA SER A 104 3.38 -37.21 -16.27
C SER A 104 4.53 -37.30 -17.26
N PRO A 105 5.37 -38.33 -17.14
CA PRO A 105 6.45 -38.62 -18.11
C PRO A 105 6.00 -39.64 -19.16
N HIS A 106 6.37 -39.43 -20.42
CA HIS A 106 6.84 -40.39 -21.39
C HIS A 106 6.69 -39.91 -22.85
N GLY A 107 7.75 -40.08 -23.61
CA GLY A 107 7.72 -40.00 -25.07
C GLY A 107 9.08 -39.63 -25.70
N GLU A 108 9.73 -40.65 -26.18
CA GLU A 108 11.08 -40.78 -26.74
C GLU A 108 11.42 -39.85 -27.91
N VAL A 109 12.68 -39.50 -27.92
CA VAL A 109 13.72 -39.35 -28.97
C VAL A 109 13.30 -39.57 -30.44
N ASP A 110 13.58 -38.58 -31.31
CA ASP A 110 14.43 -38.84 -32.46
C ASP A 110 15.09 -37.55 -33.00
N SER A 111 16.35 -37.71 -33.31
CA SER A 111 17.28 -36.78 -33.91
C SER A 111 17.10 -36.72 -35.43
N LEU A 112 17.35 -35.57 -36.04
CA LEU A 112 18.18 -35.40 -37.25
C LEU A 112 18.22 -33.96 -37.74
N ALA A 113 19.36 -33.42 -37.72
CA ALA A 113 20.21 -32.67 -38.66
C ALA A 113 19.63 -31.75 -39.74
N LEU A 114 20.19 -30.52 -39.75
CA LEU A 114 20.73 -29.72 -40.87
C LEU A 114 19.80 -29.30 -42.04
N HIS A 115 19.60 -28.05 -42.27
CA HIS A 115 20.24 -27.18 -43.24
C HIS A 115 19.54 -25.83 -43.39
N SER A 116 20.36 -24.84 -43.49
CA SER A 116 20.35 -23.50 -44.06
C SER A 116 19.28 -23.17 -45.12
N ASP A 117 18.91 -21.92 -45.10
CA ASP A 117 18.89 -20.86 -46.10
C ASP A 117 17.58 -20.13 -46.36
N VAL A 118 17.66 -18.83 -46.13
CA VAL A 118 17.35 -17.70 -46.99
C VAL A 118 15.90 -17.41 -47.44
N SER A 119 15.52 -16.20 -47.03
CA SER A 119 14.77 -15.14 -47.74
C SER A 119 13.27 -15.23 -48.03
N ASN A 120 12.69 -14.12 -47.67
CA ASN A 120 11.67 -13.31 -48.37
C ASN A 120 10.21 -13.72 -48.41
N GLY A 121 9.41 -12.76 -48.01
CA GLY A 121 8.22 -12.36 -48.79
C GLY A 121 6.87 -12.51 -48.11
N ILE A 122 6.35 -11.44 -47.60
CA ILE A 122 5.05 -10.78 -47.87
C ILE A 122 3.88 -11.72 -48.30
N GLN A 123 2.81 -11.62 -47.56
CA GLN A 123 1.41 -11.26 -47.89
C GLN A 123 0.37 -12.05 -47.09
N LEU A 124 -0.37 -11.34 -46.37
CA LEU A 124 -1.85 -11.11 -46.30
C LEU A 124 -2.79 -12.20 -46.86
N ILE A 125 -3.90 -12.31 -46.12
CA ILE A 125 -5.30 -12.64 -46.51
C ILE A 125 -5.86 -13.91 -45.86
N GLY A 126 -6.94 -13.69 -45.11
CA GLY A 126 -8.17 -14.40 -45.20
C GLY A 126 -8.69 -15.14 -43.97
N ALA A 127 -9.61 -14.53 -43.28
CA ALA A 127 -10.66 -15.19 -42.49
C ALA A 127 -11.78 -15.64 -43.45
N PRO A 128 -12.90 -16.23 -43.00
CA PRO A 128 -13.20 -17.13 -41.90
C PRO A 128 -14.04 -18.35 -42.40
N VAL A 129 -14.25 -19.40 -41.61
CA VAL A 129 -15.48 -20.22 -41.74
C VAL A 129 -15.86 -20.85 -40.39
N THR A 130 -17.02 -20.50 -39.95
CA THR A 130 -17.94 -21.11 -39.01
C THR A 130 -18.20 -22.58 -39.28
N LEU A 131 -18.50 -23.35 -38.23
CA LEU A 131 -19.67 -24.24 -38.11
C LEU A 131 -19.66 -25.01 -36.79
N GLU A 132 -20.61 -24.70 -35.94
CA GLU A 132 -21.30 -25.62 -35.04
C GLU A 132 -22.34 -26.43 -35.83
N PRO A 133 -23.14 -27.35 -35.29
CA PRO A 133 -23.29 -27.85 -33.91
C PRO A 133 -23.70 -29.37 -33.83
N ASN A 134 -24.17 -29.72 -32.60
CA ASN A 134 -25.05 -30.88 -32.24
C ASN A 134 -24.37 -32.23 -31.98
N SER A 135 -24.79 -33.01 -31.08
CA SER A 135 -25.94 -33.12 -30.17
C SER A 135 -25.78 -34.35 -29.29
N GLU A 136 -26.33 -34.25 -28.10
CA GLU A 136 -27.19 -35.23 -27.41
C GLU A 136 -26.64 -36.65 -27.11
N LEU A 137 -26.74 -36.95 -25.88
CA LEU A 137 -27.73 -37.71 -25.09
C LEU A 137 -27.23 -39.01 -24.49
N LEU A 138 -27.60 -39.15 -23.24
CA LEU A 138 -28.19 -40.25 -22.44
C LEU A 138 -27.19 -41.13 -21.64
N VAL A 139 -27.24 -40.96 -20.31
CA VAL A 139 -28.11 -41.67 -19.32
C VAL A 139 -27.76 -43.15 -19.13
N ASN A 140 -27.53 -43.47 -17.94
CA ASN A 140 -27.87 -44.57 -17.01
C ASN A 140 -26.69 -45.05 -16.23
N GLN A 141 -26.73 -44.94 -14.96
CA GLN A 141 -27.41 -45.61 -13.86
C GLN A 141 -26.84 -46.97 -13.51
N GLU A 142 -26.73 -47.14 -12.22
CA GLU A 142 -26.71 -48.36 -11.41
C GLU A 142 -25.35 -49.11 -11.31
N GLY A 143 -24.86 -49.47 -10.19
CA GLY A 143 -25.47 -49.64 -8.87
C GLY A 143 -24.63 -50.61 -8.07
N MET A 144 -24.84 -50.57 -6.80
CA MET A 144 -24.69 -51.64 -5.81
C MET A 144 -23.29 -52.01 -5.28
N THR A 145 -23.05 -51.50 -4.07
CA THR A 145 -22.99 -52.29 -2.79
C THR A 145 -21.97 -53.42 -2.67
N SER A 146 -21.16 -53.31 -1.69
CA SER A 146 -20.96 -54.31 -0.60
C SER A 146 -19.86 -53.84 0.37
N GLU A 147 -20.19 -53.53 1.48
CA GLU A 147 -20.04 -53.95 2.86
C GLU A 147 -18.93 -54.96 3.20
N ARG A 148 -18.44 -54.71 4.43
CA ARG A 148 -17.76 -55.60 5.40
C ARG A 148 -16.23 -55.57 5.35
N SER A 149 -15.55 -55.54 6.50
CA SER A 149 -15.87 -55.62 7.91
C SER A 149 -14.61 -55.37 8.72
N LEU A 150 -14.84 -54.80 9.88
CA LEU A 150 -14.07 -54.90 11.12
C LEU A 150 -13.04 -56.03 11.19
N ASP A 151 -11.82 -55.73 11.64
CA ASP A 151 -11.36 -56.47 12.79
C ASP A 151 -10.41 -55.67 13.70
N ARG A 152 -10.69 -55.84 14.94
CA ARG A 152 -10.12 -55.29 16.14
C ARG A 152 -9.24 -56.37 16.74
N ARG A 153 -7.95 -56.15 17.00
CA ARG A 153 -7.30 -56.93 18.06
C ARG A 153 -6.28 -56.09 18.85
N LYS A 154 -6.55 -56.16 20.13
CA LYS A 154 -5.78 -55.73 21.30
C LYS A 154 -4.71 -56.76 21.68
N ARG A 155 -3.79 -56.27 22.52
CA ARG A 155 -2.92 -56.96 23.52
C ARG A 155 -1.56 -57.48 22.94
N GLY A 156 -0.47 -57.23 23.65
CA GLY A 156 -0.19 -57.45 25.02
C GLY A 156 1.16 -56.94 25.51
N ARG A 157 1.15 -56.80 26.76
CA ARG A 157 2.11 -56.33 27.73
C ARG A 157 3.25 -57.38 27.92
N GLY A 158 4.49 -56.95 27.98
CA GLY A 158 5.62 -57.76 28.45
C GLY A 158 6.66 -56.88 29.14
N LYS A 159 6.69 -56.92 30.46
CA LYS A 159 7.77 -56.43 31.30
C LYS A 159 8.92 -57.45 31.27
N HIS A 160 10.15 -56.97 31.16
CA HIS A 160 11.25 -57.54 31.97
C HIS A 160 12.35 -56.50 32.17
N SER A 161 12.71 -56.39 33.41
CA SER A 161 13.81 -55.64 33.98
C SER A 161 15.12 -56.42 33.90
N PHE A 162 16.26 -55.75 33.84
CA PHE A 162 17.49 -55.86 34.64
C PHE A 162 18.62 -55.20 33.86
N SER A 163 19.17 -54.16 34.39
CA SER A 163 20.31 -53.98 35.27
C SER A 163 21.64 -53.64 34.55
N SER A 164 22.00 -52.38 34.77
CA SER A 164 23.32 -51.83 35.15
C SER A 164 24.54 -51.91 34.24
N HIS A 165 25.11 -50.77 34.16
CA HIS A 165 26.49 -50.29 34.05
C HIS A 165 26.89 -49.68 32.71
N GLY A 166 27.39 -48.44 32.84
CA GLY A 166 28.27 -47.83 31.89
C GLY A 166 27.83 -46.44 31.42
N ALA A 167 28.19 -45.42 32.22
CA ALA A 167 28.14 -44.02 31.77
C ALA A 167 28.95 -43.84 30.47
N PHE A 168 28.35 -43.15 29.52
CA PHE A 168 28.99 -42.06 28.79
C PHE A 168 27.90 -41.35 27.98
N GLY A 169 27.83 -40.02 28.11
CA GLY A 169 26.83 -39.16 27.54
C GLY A 169 26.78 -39.26 26.03
N VAL A 170 25.61 -39.56 25.50
CA VAL A 170 25.22 -39.21 24.15
C VAL A 170 24.49 -37.89 24.20
N THR A 171 25.28 -36.84 24.19
CA THR A 171 24.82 -35.48 23.90
C THR A 171 24.31 -35.42 22.48
N ASN A 172 23.18 -34.80 22.31
CA ASN A 172 22.47 -34.41 21.09
C ASN A 172 23.37 -34.09 19.88
N SER A 173 23.94 -35.07 19.22
CA SER A 173 24.78 -34.90 18.00
C SER A 173 23.92 -34.52 16.78
N ALA A 174 22.65 -34.91 16.77
CA ALA A 174 21.74 -34.54 15.68
C ALA A 174 21.39 -33.04 15.62
N ALA A 175 21.20 -32.39 16.78
CA ALA A 175 20.92 -30.96 16.83
C ALA A 175 22.15 -30.09 16.56
N LEU A 176 23.35 -30.55 16.94
CA LEU A 176 24.62 -29.89 16.61
C LEU A 176 25.04 -30.09 15.14
N GLY A 177 24.74 -31.24 14.54
CA GLY A 177 24.95 -31.53 13.12
C GLY A 177 24.07 -30.62 12.24
N SER A 178 22.78 -30.50 12.57
CA SER A 178 21.85 -29.64 11.84
C SER A 178 22.24 -28.15 11.90
N ARG A 179 22.68 -27.64 13.07
CA ARG A 179 23.15 -26.25 13.18
C ARG A 179 24.42 -25.98 12.37
N LYS A 180 25.38 -26.91 12.35
CA LYS A 180 26.61 -26.78 11.54
C LYS A 180 26.34 -26.81 10.04
N VAL A 181 25.42 -27.66 9.59
CA VAL A 181 25.01 -27.73 8.17
C VAL A 181 24.31 -26.44 7.76
N ASN A 182 23.38 -25.93 8.58
CA ASN A 182 22.69 -24.65 8.27
C ASN A 182 23.67 -23.47 8.23
N ASN A 183 24.65 -23.40 9.13
CA ASN A 183 25.65 -22.33 9.10
C ASN A 183 26.48 -22.37 7.81
N TYR A 184 26.88 -23.54 7.35
CA TYR A 184 27.62 -23.68 6.09
C TYR A 184 26.82 -23.21 4.87
N VAL A 185 25.52 -23.56 4.81
CA VAL A 185 24.62 -23.11 3.75
C VAL A 185 24.45 -21.57 3.81
N HIS A 186 24.21 -21.00 5.01
CA HIS A 186 24.09 -19.57 5.17
C HIS A 186 25.37 -18.80 4.79
N GLU A 187 26.54 -19.35 5.13
CA GLU A 187 27.83 -18.77 4.72
C GLU A 187 28.02 -18.84 3.18
N ALA A 188 27.62 -19.93 2.53
CA ALA A 188 27.71 -20.05 1.08
C ALA A 188 26.80 -19.05 0.36
N ILE A 189 25.55 -18.89 0.84
CA ILE A 189 24.60 -17.87 0.36
C ILE A 189 25.17 -16.47 0.59
N GLY A 190 25.68 -16.20 1.78
CA GLY A 190 26.28 -14.90 2.12
C GLY A 190 27.44 -14.55 1.20
N ARG A 191 28.36 -15.50 0.93
CA ARG A 191 29.48 -15.29 0.01
C ARG A 191 29.02 -14.95 -1.40
N PHE A 192 28.01 -15.66 -1.92
CA PHE A 192 27.43 -15.36 -3.23
C PHE A 192 26.84 -13.95 -3.29
N LEU A 193 26.02 -13.57 -2.30
CA LEU A 193 25.40 -12.25 -2.26
C LEU A 193 26.44 -11.13 -2.12
N TYR A 194 27.50 -11.36 -1.35
CA TYR A 194 28.60 -10.38 -1.18
C TYR A 194 29.45 -10.25 -2.45
N ASP A 195 29.72 -11.36 -3.14
CA ASP A 195 30.51 -11.37 -4.38
C ASP A 195 29.80 -10.58 -5.49
N ILE A 196 28.50 -10.74 -5.64
CA ILE A 196 27.71 -9.98 -6.65
C ILE A 196 27.31 -8.58 -6.18
N GLY A 197 27.68 -8.15 -4.97
CA GLY A 197 27.30 -6.87 -4.41
C GLY A 197 25.80 -6.69 -4.19
N ALA A 198 25.05 -7.78 -3.97
CA ALA A 198 23.63 -7.70 -3.69
C ALA A 198 23.37 -7.05 -2.33
N PRO A 199 22.40 -6.14 -2.21
CA PRO A 199 22.04 -5.56 -0.92
C PRO A 199 21.46 -6.65 0.00
N PRO A 200 21.67 -6.58 1.34
CA PRO A 200 21.21 -7.60 2.28
C PRO A 200 19.69 -7.84 2.27
N ASP A 201 18.91 -6.85 1.87
CA ASP A 201 17.45 -6.96 1.71
C ASP A 201 17.02 -7.85 0.54
N ALA A 202 17.95 -8.24 -0.35
CA ALA A 202 17.71 -9.27 -1.35
C ALA A 202 17.24 -10.61 -0.72
N ALA A 203 17.67 -10.89 0.51
CA ALA A 203 17.21 -12.06 1.27
C ALA A 203 15.73 -11.99 1.67
N ASN A 204 15.10 -10.79 1.64
CA ASN A 204 13.69 -10.60 1.92
C ASN A 204 12.79 -10.78 0.67
N SER A 205 13.38 -11.14 -0.47
CA SER A 205 12.61 -11.43 -1.69
C SER A 205 11.67 -12.61 -1.45
N ALA A 206 10.41 -12.49 -1.91
CA ALA A 206 9.44 -13.59 -1.87
C ALA A 206 9.89 -14.82 -2.70
N TYR A 207 10.85 -14.63 -3.60
CA TYR A 207 11.41 -15.71 -4.43
C TYR A 207 12.65 -16.37 -3.83
N PHE A 208 13.20 -15.82 -2.73
CA PHE A 208 14.44 -16.34 -2.15
C PHE A 208 14.22 -17.71 -1.51
N GLN A 209 13.22 -17.87 -0.65
CA GLN A 209 12.91 -19.17 -0.03
C GLN A 209 12.48 -20.23 -1.06
N PRO A 210 11.56 -19.95 -2.02
CA PRO A 210 11.24 -20.89 -3.09
C PRO A 210 12.46 -21.36 -3.91
N MET A 211 13.43 -20.49 -4.15
CA MET A 211 14.70 -20.86 -4.81
C MET A 211 15.47 -21.89 -3.96
N ILE A 212 15.61 -21.65 -2.66
CA ILE A 212 16.29 -22.58 -1.74
C ILE A 212 15.56 -23.92 -1.70
N ASP A 213 14.23 -23.92 -1.64
CA ASP A 213 13.39 -25.11 -1.59
C ASP A 213 13.52 -25.94 -2.91
N ALA A 214 13.57 -25.24 -4.06
CA ALA A 214 13.78 -25.88 -5.36
C ALA A 214 15.16 -26.55 -5.46
N ILE A 215 16.23 -25.86 -5.01
CA ILE A 215 17.59 -26.43 -4.97
C ILE A 215 17.63 -27.63 -4.03
N ALA A 216 17.05 -27.54 -2.86
CA ALA A 216 17.00 -28.62 -1.87
C ALA A 216 16.23 -29.84 -2.40
N SER A 217 15.14 -29.61 -3.14
CA SER A 217 14.32 -30.66 -3.75
C SER A 217 15.04 -31.38 -4.90
N GLY A 218 15.86 -30.63 -5.65
CA GLY A 218 16.68 -31.19 -6.73
C GLY A 218 17.88 -32.04 -6.24
N GLY A 219 18.27 -31.85 -4.98
CA GLY A 219 19.38 -32.61 -4.36
C GLY A 219 20.78 -32.23 -4.85
N SER A 220 21.75 -33.10 -4.59
CA SER A 220 23.18 -32.80 -4.83
C SER A 220 23.61 -32.78 -6.31
N GLY A 221 22.72 -33.09 -7.25
CA GLY A 221 23.00 -33.08 -8.70
C GLY A 221 22.51 -31.82 -9.43
N VAL A 222 21.99 -30.81 -8.70
CA VAL A 222 21.52 -29.57 -9.32
C VAL A 222 22.71 -28.75 -9.82
N GLU A 223 22.75 -28.51 -11.12
CA GLU A 223 23.70 -27.59 -11.73
C GLU A 223 23.13 -26.17 -11.80
N PRO A 224 23.94 -25.12 -11.58
CA PRO A 224 23.47 -23.74 -11.72
C PRO A 224 23.16 -23.43 -13.18
N PRO A 225 22.13 -22.63 -13.47
CA PRO A 225 21.84 -22.20 -14.82
C PRO A 225 23.00 -21.37 -15.39
N THR A 226 23.31 -21.58 -16.67
CA THR A 226 24.37 -20.82 -17.33
C THR A 226 23.89 -19.39 -17.64
N TYR A 227 24.83 -18.48 -17.88
CA TYR A 227 24.52 -17.13 -18.36
C TYR A 227 23.65 -17.15 -19.63
N HIS A 228 23.88 -18.11 -20.54
CA HIS A 228 23.08 -18.28 -21.75
C HIS A 228 21.64 -18.71 -21.42
N ASP A 229 21.45 -19.66 -20.51
CA ASP A 229 20.14 -20.12 -20.09
C ASP A 229 19.28 -18.99 -19.48
N LEU A 230 19.88 -18.20 -18.60
CA LEU A 230 19.21 -17.04 -17.97
C LEU A 230 18.75 -16.00 -19.00
N ARG A 231 19.50 -15.82 -20.10
CA ARG A 231 19.19 -14.84 -21.14
C ARG A 231 18.34 -15.39 -22.29
N SER A 232 18.11 -16.67 -22.35
CA SER A 232 17.39 -17.31 -23.44
C SER A 232 16.07 -17.91 -22.97
N TRP A 233 16.04 -19.22 -22.76
CA TRP A 233 14.81 -19.95 -22.50
C TRP A 233 14.19 -19.62 -21.13
N ILE A 234 15.00 -19.39 -20.09
CA ILE A 234 14.49 -19.03 -18.76
C ILE A 234 13.78 -17.66 -18.82
N LEU A 235 14.40 -16.66 -19.45
CA LEU A 235 13.78 -15.35 -19.63
C LEU A 235 12.50 -15.46 -20.47
N LYS A 236 12.53 -16.22 -21.56
CA LYS A 236 11.35 -16.42 -22.41
C LYS A 236 10.19 -17.06 -21.65
N ASN A 237 10.46 -18.10 -20.88
CA ASN A 237 9.44 -18.76 -20.06
C ASN A 237 8.89 -17.82 -18.98
N SER A 238 9.75 -17.01 -18.35
CA SER A 238 9.33 -16.00 -17.38
C SER A 238 8.43 -14.92 -18.00
N VAL A 239 8.73 -14.47 -19.23
CA VAL A 239 7.87 -13.55 -19.98
C VAL A 239 6.51 -14.18 -20.25
N GLU A 240 6.48 -15.43 -20.65
CA GLU A 240 5.24 -16.16 -20.91
C GLU A 240 4.41 -16.37 -19.64
N GLU A 241 5.05 -16.74 -18.53
CA GLU A 241 4.38 -16.82 -17.22
C GLU A 241 3.75 -15.49 -16.81
N VAL A 242 4.50 -14.37 -16.96
CA VAL A 242 3.98 -13.05 -16.64
C VAL A 242 2.81 -12.70 -17.56
N ARG A 243 2.87 -12.98 -18.86
CA ARG A 243 1.78 -12.75 -19.80
C ARG A 243 0.52 -13.56 -19.44
N ASN A 244 0.68 -14.84 -19.14
CA ASN A 244 -0.43 -15.71 -18.71
C ASN A 244 -1.11 -15.18 -17.43
N ASN A 245 -0.33 -14.60 -16.51
CA ASN A 245 -0.89 -13.96 -15.33
C ASN A 245 -1.61 -12.63 -15.68
N THR A 246 -1.08 -11.86 -16.66
CA THR A 246 -1.74 -10.65 -17.17
C THR A 246 -3.12 -10.97 -17.77
N ASP A 247 -3.23 -12.09 -18.48
CA ASP A 247 -4.51 -12.51 -19.09
C ASP A 247 -5.58 -12.84 -18.05
N LYS A 248 -5.18 -13.26 -16.85
CA LYS A 248 -6.13 -13.41 -15.72
C LYS A 248 -6.72 -12.05 -15.29
N TYR A 249 -5.92 -10.99 -15.26
CA TYR A 249 -6.42 -9.63 -15.00
C TYR A 249 -7.30 -9.13 -16.14
N ARG A 250 -6.93 -9.41 -17.40
CA ARG A 250 -7.75 -9.07 -18.56
C ARG A 250 -9.17 -9.62 -18.48
N ALA A 251 -9.34 -10.84 -18.01
CA ALA A 251 -10.68 -11.42 -17.81
C ALA A 251 -11.55 -10.62 -16.82
N MET A 252 -10.95 -9.87 -15.92
CA MET A 252 -11.67 -9.04 -14.95
C MET A 252 -12.00 -7.65 -15.49
N TRP A 253 -11.25 -7.13 -16.49
CA TRP A 253 -11.47 -5.78 -17.04
C TRP A 253 -12.87 -5.57 -17.58
N GLY A 254 -13.47 -6.59 -18.18
CA GLY A 254 -14.87 -6.51 -18.66
C GLY A 254 -15.89 -6.22 -17.56
N ARG A 255 -15.57 -6.54 -16.28
CA ARG A 255 -16.45 -6.31 -15.13
C ARG A 255 -16.13 -5.01 -14.40
N THR A 256 -14.85 -4.70 -14.19
CA THR A 256 -14.39 -3.57 -13.37
C THR A 256 -13.97 -2.36 -14.21
N GLY A 257 -13.79 -2.54 -15.51
CA GLY A 257 -13.01 -1.61 -16.30
C GLY A 257 -11.53 -1.65 -15.92
N CYS A 258 -10.71 -0.89 -16.61
CA CYS A 258 -9.33 -0.66 -16.26
C CYS A 258 -8.89 0.78 -16.53
N SER A 259 -7.81 1.21 -15.87
CA SER A 259 -7.15 2.50 -16.11
C SER A 259 -5.80 2.28 -16.76
N VAL A 260 -5.52 2.97 -17.85
CA VAL A 260 -4.16 3.07 -18.41
C VAL A 260 -3.41 4.18 -17.68
N LEU A 261 -2.28 3.85 -17.09
CA LEU A 261 -1.44 4.75 -16.33
C LEU A 261 -0.19 5.09 -17.14
N VAL A 262 0.16 6.37 -17.21
CA VAL A 262 1.35 6.86 -17.88
C VAL A 262 2.24 7.56 -16.86
N ASP A 263 3.33 6.92 -16.47
CA ASP A 263 4.32 7.47 -15.54
C ASP A 263 5.53 8.00 -16.30
N GLN A 264 5.80 9.29 -16.16
CA GLN A 264 6.92 9.99 -16.78
C GLN A 264 8.06 10.16 -15.78
N TRP A 265 9.26 9.89 -16.22
CA TRP A 265 10.47 10.16 -15.44
C TRP A 265 11.67 10.47 -16.31
N ASN A 266 12.58 11.28 -15.77
CA ASN A 266 13.80 11.66 -16.43
C ASN A 266 14.96 10.78 -15.95
N THR A 267 15.77 10.32 -16.89
CA THR A 267 17.00 9.59 -16.59
C THR A 267 18.13 10.54 -16.22
N GLU A 268 19.19 10.01 -15.60
CA GLU A 268 20.41 10.79 -15.31
C GLU A 268 21.08 11.27 -16.60
N SER A 269 20.91 10.56 -17.71
CA SER A 269 21.41 10.93 -19.04
C SER A 269 20.55 11.99 -19.75
N GLY A 270 19.50 12.50 -19.11
CA GLY A 270 18.61 13.54 -19.66
C GLY A 270 17.54 13.02 -20.63
N LYS A 271 17.34 11.71 -20.75
CA LYS A 271 16.23 11.12 -21.51
C LYS A 271 14.93 11.16 -20.73
N VAL A 272 13.83 11.34 -21.44
CA VAL A 272 12.47 11.25 -20.91
C VAL A 272 11.90 9.88 -21.25
N LEU A 273 11.57 9.08 -20.23
CA LEU A 273 10.96 7.78 -20.41
C LEU A 273 9.51 7.80 -19.93
N LEU A 274 8.65 7.17 -20.72
CA LEU A 274 7.23 6.92 -20.37
C LEU A 274 7.04 5.43 -20.09
N SER A 275 6.54 5.12 -18.92
CA SER A 275 6.15 3.77 -18.53
C SER A 275 4.63 3.63 -18.60
N PHE A 276 4.17 2.61 -19.31
CA PHE A 276 2.75 2.30 -19.47
C PHE A 276 2.36 1.14 -18.56
N LEU A 277 1.37 1.37 -17.72
CA LEU A 277 0.80 0.35 -16.85
C LEU A 277 -0.72 0.29 -17.03
N VAL A 278 -1.31 -0.84 -16.69
CA VAL A 278 -2.77 -1.01 -16.63
C VAL A 278 -3.14 -1.40 -15.21
N TYR A 279 -4.03 -0.63 -14.62
CA TYR A 279 -4.55 -0.83 -13.28
C TYR A 279 -5.95 -1.42 -13.31
N CYS A 280 -6.19 -2.39 -12.44
CA CYS A 280 -7.52 -2.83 -11.99
C CYS A 280 -7.45 -3.20 -10.50
N PRO A 281 -8.60 -3.38 -9.79
CA PRO A 281 -8.58 -3.69 -8.35
C PRO A 281 -7.81 -4.95 -7.97
N GLU A 282 -7.73 -5.91 -8.88
CA GLU A 282 -7.01 -7.17 -8.68
C GLU A 282 -5.48 -7.01 -8.77
N GLY A 283 -4.99 -5.95 -9.43
CA GLY A 283 -3.58 -5.62 -9.52
C GLY A 283 -3.21 -4.74 -10.70
N THR A 284 -1.99 -4.25 -10.66
CA THR A 284 -1.39 -3.42 -11.71
C THR A 284 -0.45 -4.26 -12.57
N VAL A 285 -0.46 -4.03 -13.88
CA VAL A 285 0.41 -4.69 -14.85
C VAL A 285 1.23 -3.65 -15.58
N PHE A 286 2.53 -3.82 -15.63
CA PHE A 286 3.42 -3.05 -16.49
C PHE A 286 3.39 -3.62 -17.91
N LEU A 287 3.17 -2.76 -18.90
CA LEU A 287 3.13 -3.13 -20.32
C LEU A 287 4.48 -2.93 -21.00
N GLU A 288 4.92 -1.68 -21.07
CA GLU A 288 6.16 -1.29 -21.77
C GLU A 288 6.70 0.05 -21.24
N SER A 289 7.94 0.33 -21.61
CA SER A 289 8.58 1.64 -21.43
C SER A 289 9.07 2.16 -22.78
N VAL A 290 8.79 3.43 -23.04
CA VAL A 290 9.11 4.12 -24.32
C VAL A 290 10.02 5.30 -24.05
N ASP A 291 11.08 5.45 -24.86
CA ASP A 291 11.88 6.69 -24.90
C ASP A 291 11.08 7.77 -25.64
N ALA A 292 10.61 8.74 -24.89
CA ALA A 292 9.77 9.82 -25.36
C ALA A 292 10.52 11.15 -25.53
N SER A 293 11.84 11.15 -25.43
CA SER A 293 12.67 12.37 -25.46
C SER A 293 12.36 13.26 -26.66
N ASP A 294 12.13 12.67 -27.83
CA ASP A 294 11.85 13.39 -29.07
C ASP A 294 10.37 13.77 -29.24
N ILE A 295 9.45 13.11 -28.52
CA ILE A 295 8.02 13.24 -28.73
C ILE A 295 7.28 13.94 -27.57
N ILE A 296 7.93 14.11 -26.42
CA ILE A 296 7.29 14.62 -25.21
C ILE A 296 6.71 16.03 -25.38
N ASN A 297 7.34 16.84 -26.24
CA ASN A 297 6.90 18.20 -26.53
C ASN A 297 5.87 18.28 -27.68
N SER A 298 5.50 17.15 -28.29
CA SER A 298 4.53 17.09 -29.38
C SER A 298 3.23 16.42 -28.92
N SER A 299 2.16 17.20 -28.81
CA SER A 299 0.83 16.67 -28.45
C SER A 299 0.31 15.66 -29.49
N ASP A 300 0.68 15.80 -30.78
CA ASP A 300 0.29 14.88 -31.84
C ASP A 300 0.98 13.51 -31.69
N ALA A 301 2.28 13.54 -31.40
CA ALA A 301 3.05 12.31 -31.20
C ALA A 301 2.61 11.58 -29.89
N LEU A 302 2.37 12.34 -28.83
CA LEU A 302 1.80 11.81 -27.57
C LEU A 302 0.41 11.19 -27.80
N TYR A 303 -0.47 11.89 -28.53
CA TYR A 303 -1.78 11.34 -28.88
C TYR A 303 -1.64 10.01 -29.65
N GLY A 304 -0.78 9.96 -30.67
CA GLY A 304 -0.54 8.72 -31.43
C GLY A 304 -0.06 7.56 -30.57
N LEU A 305 0.83 7.85 -29.60
CA LEU A 305 1.34 6.86 -28.67
C LEU A 305 0.25 6.39 -27.68
N LEU A 306 -0.50 7.31 -27.07
CA LEU A 306 -1.58 7.00 -26.14
C LEU A 306 -2.69 6.19 -26.83
N ARG A 307 -3.05 6.58 -28.06
CA ARG A 307 -4.04 5.87 -28.87
C ARG A 307 -3.62 4.42 -29.12
N ARG A 308 -2.38 4.19 -29.56
CA ARG A 308 -1.86 2.83 -29.78
C ARG A 308 -1.97 1.98 -28.52
N VAL A 309 -1.54 2.50 -27.37
CA VAL A 309 -1.62 1.75 -26.11
C VAL A 309 -3.06 1.42 -25.71
N VAL A 310 -4.01 2.35 -25.89
CA VAL A 310 -5.44 2.10 -25.62
C VAL A 310 -6.00 1.04 -26.56
N GLU A 311 -5.64 1.06 -27.84
CA GLU A 311 -6.05 0.05 -28.83
C GLU A 311 -5.46 -1.34 -28.46
N ASP A 312 -4.19 -1.42 -28.04
CA ASP A 312 -3.51 -2.66 -27.63
C ASP A 312 -4.11 -3.26 -26.34
N VAL A 313 -4.51 -2.43 -25.37
CA VAL A 313 -5.21 -2.87 -24.15
C VAL A 313 -6.62 -3.34 -24.44
N GLY A 314 -7.33 -2.62 -25.30
CA GLY A 314 -8.71 -2.87 -25.72
C GLY A 314 -9.66 -1.74 -25.29
N VAL A 315 -10.09 -0.94 -26.25
CA VAL A 315 -10.91 0.28 -26.06
C VAL A 315 -12.15 0.06 -25.19
N LYS A 316 -12.74 -1.13 -25.25
CA LYS A 316 -13.98 -1.46 -24.52
C LYS A 316 -13.79 -1.55 -23.01
N ASP A 317 -12.59 -1.91 -22.58
CA ASP A 317 -12.29 -2.19 -21.19
C ASP A 317 -11.61 -1.01 -20.51
N VAL A 318 -11.03 -0.06 -21.31
CA VAL A 318 -10.36 1.13 -20.79
C VAL A 318 -11.38 2.21 -20.46
N LEU A 319 -11.52 2.51 -19.15
CA LEU A 319 -12.40 3.58 -18.66
C LEU A 319 -11.69 4.93 -18.70
N GLN A 320 -10.41 4.97 -18.38
CA GLN A 320 -9.64 6.20 -18.34
C GLN A 320 -8.16 5.99 -18.69
N VAL A 321 -7.53 7.08 -19.12
CA VAL A 321 -6.09 7.21 -19.25
C VAL A 321 -5.62 8.32 -18.31
N ILE A 322 -4.68 8.01 -17.40
CA ILE A 322 -4.14 8.95 -16.43
C ILE A 322 -2.71 9.32 -16.84
N THR A 323 -2.43 10.61 -16.98
CA THR A 323 -1.11 11.12 -17.33
C THR A 323 -0.69 12.26 -16.40
N SER A 324 0.48 12.84 -16.64
CA SER A 324 0.83 14.15 -16.09
C SER A 324 -0.15 15.24 -16.56
N ASN A 325 -0.18 16.39 -15.88
CA ASN A 325 -1.09 17.51 -16.18
C ASN A 325 -0.42 18.63 -17.02
N GLU A 326 0.69 18.35 -17.68
CA GLU A 326 1.37 19.29 -18.57
C GLU A 326 0.53 19.52 -19.83
N GLU A 327 0.67 20.70 -20.45
CA GLU A 327 -0.17 21.17 -21.56
C GLU A 327 -0.22 20.16 -22.73
N GLN A 328 0.93 19.56 -23.08
CA GLN A 328 1.00 18.58 -24.16
C GLN A 328 0.13 17.36 -23.91
N TYR A 329 0.09 16.88 -22.66
CA TYR A 329 -0.78 15.78 -22.26
C TYR A 329 -2.25 16.17 -22.23
N MET A 330 -2.56 17.40 -21.83
CA MET A 330 -3.95 17.91 -21.85
C MET A 330 -4.50 17.94 -23.28
N VAL A 331 -3.71 18.45 -24.24
CA VAL A 331 -4.12 18.48 -25.65
C VAL A 331 -4.25 17.07 -26.22
N ALA A 332 -3.26 16.21 -25.99
CA ALA A 332 -3.32 14.81 -26.44
C ALA A 332 -4.48 14.05 -25.80
N GLY A 333 -4.75 14.29 -24.51
CA GLY A 333 -5.84 13.69 -23.77
C GLY A 333 -7.22 14.11 -24.28
N ARG A 334 -7.45 15.39 -24.59
CA ARG A 334 -8.70 15.88 -25.19
C ARG A 334 -8.96 15.19 -26.53
N ARG A 335 -7.96 15.11 -27.42
CA ARG A 335 -8.09 14.41 -28.70
C ARG A 335 -8.36 12.91 -28.51
N LEU A 336 -7.79 12.29 -27.48
CA LEU A 336 -8.04 10.90 -27.17
C LEU A 336 -9.49 10.69 -26.74
N THR A 337 -10.04 11.61 -25.94
CA THR A 337 -11.45 11.56 -25.52
C THR A 337 -12.44 11.87 -26.64
N ASP A 338 -12.05 12.66 -27.65
CA ASP A 338 -12.83 12.89 -28.86
C ASP A 338 -12.84 11.65 -29.77
N THR A 339 -11.71 10.92 -29.81
CA THR A 339 -11.60 9.70 -30.63
C THR A 339 -12.33 8.52 -30.00
N PHE A 340 -12.31 8.40 -28.67
CA PHE A 340 -12.95 7.33 -27.91
C PHE A 340 -14.01 7.91 -26.96
N PRO A 341 -15.27 8.02 -27.39
CA PRO A 341 -16.31 8.70 -26.62
C PRO A 341 -16.59 8.11 -25.23
N THR A 342 -16.30 6.83 -25.01
CA THR A 342 -16.53 6.14 -23.72
C THR A 342 -15.31 6.19 -22.80
N LEU A 343 -14.25 6.89 -23.19
CA LEU A 343 -13.00 6.97 -22.45
C LEU A 343 -12.84 8.37 -21.81
N TYR A 344 -12.31 8.43 -20.61
CA TYR A 344 -11.87 9.65 -19.95
C TYR A 344 -10.35 9.80 -20.01
N TRP A 345 -9.88 11.01 -20.19
CA TRP A 345 -8.51 11.39 -19.86
C TRP A 345 -8.51 12.16 -18.54
N THR A 346 -7.63 11.82 -17.62
CA THR A 346 -7.50 12.45 -16.29
C THR A 346 -6.06 12.83 -15.99
N PRO A 347 -5.80 14.01 -15.44
CA PRO A 347 -4.50 14.30 -14.85
C PRO A 347 -4.30 13.49 -13.57
N CYS A 348 -3.06 13.15 -13.28
CA CYS A 348 -2.68 12.39 -12.08
C CYS A 348 -2.92 13.22 -10.81
N ALA A 349 -3.85 12.79 -9.96
CA ALA A 349 -4.18 13.48 -8.72
C ALA A 349 -3.00 13.55 -7.74
N ALA A 350 -2.18 12.51 -7.66
CA ALA A 350 -0.99 12.53 -6.81
C ALA A 350 0.04 13.58 -7.28
N ARG A 351 0.20 13.77 -8.60
CA ARG A 351 1.07 14.83 -9.13
C ARG A 351 0.52 16.22 -8.82
N CYS A 352 -0.78 16.42 -8.94
CA CYS A 352 -1.41 17.68 -8.57
C CYS A 352 -1.25 18.00 -7.08
N LEU A 353 -1.40 17.00 -6.21
CA LEU A 353 -1.15 17.15 -4.76
C LEU A 353 0.32 17.48 -4.47
N ASP A 354 1.26 16.85 -5.15
CA ASP A 354 2.69 17.13 -4.98
C ASP A 354 3.02 18.57 -5.40
N LEU A 355 2.40 19.08 -6.47
CA LEU A 355 2.53 20.49 -6.89
C LEU A 355 1.88 21.47 -5.88
N ILE A 356 0.74 21.13 -5.28
CA ILE A 356 0.15 21.94 -4.19
C ILE A 356 1.12 22.03 -3.01
N LEU A 357 1.72 20.90 -2.62
CA LEU A 357 2.71 20.88 -1.54
C LEU A 357 3.99 21.65 -1.91
N GLU A 358 4.40 21.63 -3.18
CA GLU A 358 5.51 22.44 -3.70
C GLU A 358 5.22 23.94 -3.54
N ASP A 359 4.03 24.38 -3.95
CA ASP A 359 3.61 25.77 -3.81
C ASP A 359 3.51 26.18 -2.33
N PHE A 360 3.00 25.31 -1.44
CA PHE A 360 3.04 25.56 0.00
C PHE A 360 4.48 25.71 0.51
N GLY A 361 5.38 24.84 0.07
CA GLY A 361 6.80 24.91 0.43
C GLY A 361 7.52 26.14 -0.12
N SER A 362 6.94 26.81 -1.11
CA SER A 362 7.47 28.03 -1.71
C SER A 362 7.07 29.29 -0.96
N ILE A 363 6.09 29.23 -0.06
CA ILE A 363 5.72 30.31 0.85
C ILE A 363 6.94 30.63 1.73
N GLU A 364 7.34 31.89 1.79
CA GLU A 364 8.63 32.32 2.36
C GLU A 364 8.88 31.80 3.77
N TRP A 365 7.93 31.95 4.69
CA TRP A 365 8.10 31.48 6.06
C TRP A 365 8.15 29.95 6.17
N ILE A 366 7.37 29.21 5.34
CA ILE A 366 7.40 27.75 5.28
C ILE A 366 8.75 27.28 4.72
N ASN A 367 9.23 27.94 3.65
CA ASN A 367 10.52 27.64 3.03
C ASN A 367 11.67 27.79 4.01
N ALA A 368 11.65 28.85 4.84
CA ALA A 368 12.65 29.08 5.87
C ALA A 368 12.70 27.91 6.87
N VAL A 369 11.55 27.45 7.36
CA VAL A 369 11.46 26.31 8.30
C VAL A 369 11.93 25.01 7.63
N ILE A 370 11.54 24.77 6.37
CA ILE A 370 12.00 23.58 5.61
C ILE A 370 13.53 23.60 5.44
N LYS A 371 14.14 24.76 5.17
CA LYS A 371 15.60 24.88 5.06
C LYS A 371 16.28 24.56 6.39
N GLN A 372 15.76 25.07 7.51
CA GLN A 372 16.26 24.77 8.85
C GLN A 372 16.15 23.28 9.16
N ALA A 373 15.00 22.65 8.89
CA ALA A 373 14.79 21.21 9.08
C ALA A 373 15.75 20.37 8.21
N ARG A 374 15.99 20.79 6.97
CA ARG A 374 16.98 20.14 6.08
C ARG A 374 18.41 20.26 6.60
N SER A 375 18.80 21.43 7.11
CA SER A 375 20.12 21.62 7.74
C SER A 375 20.32 20.68 8.92
N LEU A 376 19.32 20.61 9.82
CA LEU A 376 19.30 19.68 10.94
C LEU A 376 19.46 18.21 10.48
N THR A 377 18.63 17.80 9.52
CA THR A 377 18.66 16.42 9.02
C THR A 377 20.00 16.09 8.36
N LYS A 378 20.51 16.98 7.52
CA LYS A 378 21.81 16.83 6.85
C LYS A 378 22.95 16.71 7.88
N PHE A 379 22.94 17.53 8.92
CA PHE A 379 23.95 17.45 9.99
C PHE A 379 23.91 16.08 10.68
N VAL A 380 22.71 15.58 11.03
CA VAL A 380 22.56 14.27 11.68
C VAL A 380 23.08 13.14 10.78
N TYR A 381 22.75 13.14 9.50
CA TYR A 381 23.15 12.06 8.59
C TYR A 381 24.62 12.13 8.16
N ASN A 382 25.21 13.32 8.11
CA ASN A 382 26.63 13.47 7.80
C ASN A 382 27.56 12.99 8.93
N HIS A 383 27.04 12.88 10.17
CA HIS A 383 27.85 12.52 11.33
C HIS A 383 27.35 11.22 11.96
N SER A 384 28.00 10.09 11.64
CA SER A 384 27.60 8.75 12.11
C SER A 384 27.45 8.62 13.62
N VAL A 385 28.29 9.36 14.40
CA VAL A 385 28.20 9.38 15.86
C VAL A 385 26.90 10.06 16.31
N VAL A 386 26.59 11.23 15.74
CA VAL A 386 25.34 11.98 16.01
C VAL A 386 24.12 11.14 15.61
N LEU A 387 24.14 10.51 14.44
CA LEU A 387 23.08 9.62 14.00
C LEU A 387 22.85 8.46 14.98
N ASN A 388 23.92 7.87 15.51
CA ASN A 388 23.82 6.82 16.54
C ASN A 388 23.25 7.35 17.87
N MET A 389 23.58 8.59 18.27
CA MET A 389 22.97 9.25 19.43
C MET A 389 21.48 9.47 19.21
N VAL A 390 21.08 10.00 18.05
CA VAL A 390 19.67 10.16 17.65
C VAL A 390 18.94 8.82 17.71
N ARG A 391 19.47 7.77 17.08
CA ARG A 391 18.85 6.43 17.07
C ARG A 391 18.65 5.84 18.46
N ARG A 392 19.61 6.06 19.36
CA ARG A 392 19.47 5.62 20.75
C ARG A 392 18.39 6.39 21.49
N SER A 393 18.37 7.72 21.36
CA SER A 393 17.36 8.57 22.00
C SER A 393 15.96 8.37 21.47
N THR A 394 15.83 8.01 20.18
CA THR A 394 14.56 7.79 19.51
C THR A 394 14.12 6.32 19.47
N PHE A 395 14.82 5.43 20.19
CA PHE A 395 14.55 3.98 20.20
C PHE A 395 14.54 3.35 18.80
N GLY A 396 15.44 3.81 17.91
CA GLY A 396 15.59 3.33 16.53
C GLY A 396 14.64 3.97 15.52
N ASN A 397 13.89 5.00 15.90
CA ASN A 397 13.11 5.78 14.95
C ASN A 397 14.00 6.80 14.24
N ASP A 398 14.26 6.60 12.97
CA ASP A 398 15.07 7.50 12.16
C ASP A 398 14.30 8.77 11.75
N ILE A 399 15.02 9.87 11.59
CA ILE A 399 14.53 11.06 10.91
C ILE A 399 14.42 10.73 9.42
N VAL A 400 13.30 11.07 8.79
CA VAL A 400 13.14 10.87 7.34
C VAL A 400 13.94 11.92 6.58
N GLU A 401 14.85 11.49 5.71
CA GLU A 401 15.59 12.41 4.85
C GLU A 401 14.69 12.93 3.72
N PRO A 402 14.64 14.26 3.46
CA PRO A 402 13.83 14.82 2.39
C PRO A 402 14.32 14.33 1.02
N GLY A 403 13.42 13.69 0.27
CA GLY A 403 13.71 13.28 -1.11
C GLY A 403 13.81 14.47 -2.06
N VAL A 404 14.67 14.36 -3.07
CA VAL A 404 14.89 15.43 -4.05
C VAL A 404 13.70 15.56 -5.03
N THR A 405 12.98 14.47 -5.27
CA THR A 405 11.97 14.37 -6.35
C THR A 405 10.51 14.43 -5.87
N ARG A 406 10.28 14.45 -4.55
CA ARG A 406 8.93 14.49 -3.98
C ARG A 406 8.84 15.56 -2.91
N TYR A 407 8.12 16.64 -3.18
CA TYR A 407 7.93 17.74 -2.23
C TYR A 407 7.24 17.30 -0.94
N ALA A 408 6.32 16.34 -1.03
CA ALA A 408 5.67 15.72 0.12
C ALA A 408 6.66 15.25 1.20
N THR A 409 7.88 14.80 0.83
CA THR A 409 8.87 14.32 1.78
C THR A 409 9.39 15.40 2.73
N ASN A 410 9.38 16.67 2.33
CA ASN A 410 9.74 17.79 3.23
C ASN A 410 8.79 17.86 4.42
N PHE A 411 7.50 17.72 4.17
CA PHE A 411 6.46 17.80 5.20
C PHE A 411 6.40 16.54 6.06
N THR A 412 6.69 15.37 5.48
CA THR A 412 6.86 14.15 6.27
C THR A 412 8.09 14.22 7.19
N THR A 413 9.19 14.85 6.73
CA THR A 413 10.35 15.13 7.57
C THR A 413 9.97 16.05 8.73
N LEU A 414 9.24 17.15 8.47
CA LEU A 414 8.77 18.06 9.51
C LEU A 414 7.87 17.34 10.52
N LYS A 415 6.94 16.52 10.05
CA LYS A 415 6.09 15.71 10.93
C LYS A 415 6.93 14.78 11.81
N ARG A 416 7.88 14.06 11.22
CA ARG A 416 8.77 13.17 11.97
C ARG A 416 9.62 13.93 12.99
N LEU A 417 10.13 15.11 12.65
CA LEU A 417 10.85 15.97 13.59
C LEU A 417 9.96 16.38 14.77
N VAL A 418 8.71 16.78 14.50
CA VAL A 418 7.74 17.12 15.55
C VAL A 418 7.49 15.93 16.47
N ASP A 419 7.29 14.72 15.91
CA ASP A 419 7.10 13.49 16.68
C ASP A 419 8.31 13.15 17.55
N LEU A 420 9.53 13.49 17.08
CA LEU A 420 10.80 13.21 17.77
C LEU A 420 11.32 14.38 18.62
N LYS A 421 10.61 15.52 18.69
CA LYS A 421 11.03 16.74 19.38
C LYS A 421 11.61 16.47 20.76
N HIS A 422 10.84 15.77 21.60
CA HIS A 422 11.27 15.50 22.99
C HIS A 422 12.55 14.66 23.04
N CYS A 423 12.66 13.64 22.21
CA CYS A 423 13.84 12.77 22.14
C CYS A 423 15.09 13.56 21.70
N LEU A 424 14.93 14.47 20.73
CA LEU A 424 16.03 15.33 20.27
C LEU A 424 16.45 16.33 21.34
N GLN A 425 15.50 16.93 22.06
CA GLN A 425 15.78 17.85 23.18
C GLN A 425 16.53 17.13 24.32
N VAL A 426 16.10 15.93 24.68
CA VAL A 426 16.81 15.10 25.68
C VAL A 426 18.21 14.74 25.22
N MET A 427 18.38 14.42 23.93
CA MET A 427 19.68 14.06 23.37
C MET A 427 20.69 15.22 23.48
N VAL A 428 20.31 16.44 23.07
CA VAL A 428 21.25 17.58 23.08
C VAL A 428 21.55 18.11 24.46
N THR A 429 20.79 17.70 25.49
CA THR A 429 21.06 17.99 26.90
C THR A 429 21.77 16.85 27.60
N SER A 430 22.05 15.74 26.92
CA SER A 430 22.72 14.57 27.49
C SER A 430 24.22 14.81 27.68
N GLN A 431 24.82 14.11 28.67
CA GLN A 431 26.26 14.15 28.90
C GLN A 431 27.03 13.66 27.65
N GLU A 432 26.51 12.67 26.95
CA GLU A 432 27.10 12.12 25.75
C GLU A 432 27.22 13.15 24.60
N TRP A 433 26.19 14.01 24.43
CA TRP A 433 26.27 15.13 23.49
C TRP A 433 27.31 16.16 23.94
N MET A 434 27.31 16.56 25.23
CA MET A 434 28.24 17.56 25.77
C MET A 434 29.70 17.12 25.66
N ASP A 435 29.98 15.83 25.80
CA ASP A 435 31.33 15.26 25.69
C ASP A 435 31.77 15.06 24.23
N SER A 436 30.84 15.13 23.29
CA SER A 436 31.14 14.94 21.87
C SER A 436 31.86 16.16 21.26
N PRO A 437 32.75 15.99 20.28
CA PRO A 437 33.38 17.11 19.60
C PRO A 437 32.36 18.00 18.88
N TYR A 438 31.28 17.41 18.40
CA TYR A 438 30.22 18.08 17.61
C TYR A 438 29.46 19.15 18.43
N SER A 439 29.37 19.01 19.76
CA SER A 439 28.72 20.01 20.61
C SER A 439 29.43 21.37 20.63
N LYS A 440 30.68 21.42 20.14
CA LYS A 440 31.55 22.63 20.12
C LYS A 440 31.76 23.14 18.69
N GLU A 441 31.38 22.39 17.65
CA GLU A 441 31.48 22.80 16.25
C GLU A 441 30.38 23.79 15.91
N PRO A 442 30.60 24.74 14.98
CA PRO A 442 29.59 25.73 14.57
C PRO A 442 28.27 25.10 14.15
N GLU A 443 28.33 24.07 13.31
CA GLU A 443 27.13 23.34 12.83
C GLU A 443 26.39 22.64 13.98
N GLY A 444 27.09 22.13 14.97
CA GLY A 444 26.50 21.51 16.17
C GLY A 444 25.85 22.53 17.09
N LEU A 445 26.43 23.73 17.21
CA LEU A 445 25.83 24.85 17.96
C LEU A 445 24.56 25.36 17.25
N GLU A 446 24.56 25.48 15.92
CA GLU A 446 23.36 25.82 15.15
C GLU A 446 22.25 24.76 15.35
N MET A 447 22.62 23.47 15.38
CA MET A 447 21.68 22.39 15.67
C MET A 447 21.09 22.51 17.08
N LEU A 448 21.94 22.80 18.10
CA LEU A 448 21.51 23.00 19.48
C LEU A 448 20.55 24.19 19.61
N ASP A 449 20.89 25.31 18.98
CA ASP A 449 20.03 26.51 18.96
C ASP A 449 18.69 26.21 18.31
N LEU A 450 18.69 25.52 17.18
CA LEU A 450 17.47 25.17 16.48
C LEU A 450 16.57 24.22 17.28
N ILE A 451 17.14 23.18 17.91
CA ILE A 451 16.39 22.22 18.73
C ILE A 451 15.85 22.89 20.00
N SER A 452 16.55 23.91 20.52
CA SER A 452 16.13 24.68 21.69
C SER A 452 15.11 25.78 21.35
N ASN A 453 14.96 26.16 20.08
CA ASN A 453 14.14 27.26 19.65
C ASN A 453 12.65 26.88 19.61
N GLN A 454 11.85 27.44 20.54
CA GLN A 454 10.41 27.18 20.62
C GLN A 454 9.66 27.71 19.38
N SER A 455 10.07 28.83 18.79
CA SER A 455 9.45 29.37 17.58
C SER A 455 9.57 28.43 16.38
N PHE A 456 10.74 27.79 16.21
CA PHE A 456 10.94 26.76 15.19
C PHE A 456 9.94 25.62 15.34
N TRP A 457 9.79 25.09 16.56
CA TRP A 457 8.84 23.98 16.79
C TRP A 457 7.39 24.38 16.60
N SER A 458 7.00 25.57 17.04
CA SER A 458 5.63 26.07 16.81
C SER A 458 5.33 26.20 15.33
N SER A 459 6.29 26.72 14.55
CA SER A 459 6.17 26.79 13.08
C SER A 459 6.09 25.41 12.44
N CYS A 460 6.91 24.46 12.89
CA CYS A 460 6.83 23.07 12.41
C CYS A 460 5.45 22.46 12.67
N VAL A 461 4.91 22.63 13.89
CA VAL A 461 3.58 22.11 14.25
C VAL A 461 2.49 22.73 13.35
N LEU A 462 2.51 24.04 13.14
CA LEU A 462 1.53 24.71 12.28
C LEU A 462 1.62 24.20 10.83
N ILE A 463 2.84 24.10 10.27
CA ILE A 463 3.04 23.56 8.91
C ILE A 463 2.50 22.13 8.82
N VAL A 464 2.79 21.30 9.81
CA VAL A 464 2.29 19.91 9.85
C VAL A 464 0.76 19.88 9.88
N ARG A 465 0.10 20.70 10.69
CA ARG A 465 -1.36 20.78 10.74
C ARG A 465 -1.97 21.22 9.41
N LEU A 466 -1.35 22.16 8.71
CA LEU A 466 -1.82 22.64 7.40
C LEU A 466 -1.60 21.62 6.27
N THR A 467 -0.53 20.81 6.35
CA THR A 467 -0.15 19.92 5.25
C THR A 467 -0.58 18.47 5.46
N ASN A 468 -0.77 18.03 6.71
CA ASN A 468 -1.19 16.67 7.03
C ASN A 468 -2.50 16.24 6.33
N PRO A 469 -3.53 17.09 6.20
CA PRO A 469 -4.74 16.74 5.45
C PRO A 469 -4.45 16.39 3.98
N LEU A 470 -3.56 17.14 3.32
CA LEU A 470 -3.13 16.87 1.95
C LEU A 470 -2.27 15.60 1.84
N LEU A 471 -1.42 15.35 2.83
CA LEU A 471 -0.63 14.11 2.89
C LEU A 471 -1.54 12.88 3.07
N ARG A 472 -2.62 12.98 3.85
CA ARG A 472 -3.64 11.92 3.97
C ARG A 472 -4.32 11.64 2.63
N VAL A 473 -4.71 12.68 1.88
CA VAL A 473 -5.28 12.50 0.53
C VAL A 473 -4.25 11.89 -0.41
N LEU A 474 -3.01 12.35 -0.38
CA LEU A 474 -1.92 11.80 -1.20
C LEU A 474 -1.69 10.31 -0.91
N ARG A 475 -1.72 9.92 0.36
CA ARG A 475 -1.61 8.52 0.79
C ARG A 475 -2.76 7.66 0.27
N MET A 476 -3.98 8.18 0.35
CA MET A 476 -5.17 7.49 -0.15
C MET A 476 -5.10 7.29 -1.67
N VAL A 477 -4.74 8.34 -2.41
CA VAL A 477 -4.63 8.30 -3.87
C VAL A 477 -3.51 7.38 -4.35
N GLY A 478 -2.39 7.35 -3.64
CA GLY A 478 -1.24 6.50 -3.94
C GLY A 478 -1.38 5.05 -3.48
N SER A 479 -2.51 4.66 -2.88
CA SER A 479 -2.72 3.30 -2.42
C SER A 479 -3.02 2.36 -3.59
N GLU A 480 -2.19 1.33 -3.77
CA GLU A 480 -2.41 0.27 -4.78
C GLU A 480 -3.52 -0.71 -4.38
N LYS A 481 -3.78 -0.85 -3.07
CA LYS A 481 -4.71 -1.86 -2.53
C LYS A 481 -6.18 -1.43 -2.55
N ARG A 482 -6.45 -0.15 -2.71
CA ARG A 482 -7.80 0.40 -2.64
C ARG A 482 -8.01 1.43 -3.73
N PRO A 483 -9.03 1.24 -4.60
CA PRO A 483 -9.39 2.24 -5.61
C PRO A 483 -9.72 3.57 -4.96
N ALA A 484 -9.09 4.67 -5.40
CA ALA A 484 -9.23 5.99 -4.79
C ALA A 484 -10.40 6.82 -5.35
N MET A 485 -10.99 6.40 -6.49
CA MET A 485 -11.99 7.19 -7.22
C MET A 485 -13.18 7.59 -6.35
N GLY A 486 -13.64 6.73 -5.48
CA GLY A 486 -14.76 7.01 -4.58
C GLY A 486 -14.47 7.95 -3.41
N TYR A 487 -13.21 8.32 -3.19
CA TYR A 487 -12.79 9.06 -2.00
C TYR A 487 -12.14 10.41 -2.29
N ILE A 488 -11.58 10.58 -3.48
CA ILE A 488 -10.72 11.72 -3.83
C ILE A 488 -11.43 13.08 -3.66
N TYR A 489 -12.66 13.21 -4.14
CA TYR A 489 -13.44 14.46 -4.05
C TYR A 489 -13.69 14.83 -2.59
N ALA A 490 -14.18 13.88 -1.77
CA ALA A 490 -14.43 14.08 -0.36
C ALA A 490 -13.13 14.39 0.41
N GLY A 491 -12.04 13.70 0.09
CA GLY A 491 -10.74 13.91 0.71
C GLY A 491 -10.23 15.33 0.52
N MET A 492 -10.32 15.88 -0.68
CA MET A 492 -9.91 17.26 -0.95
C MET A 492 -10.82 18.30 -0.29
N TYR A 493 -12.14 18.05 -0.32
CA TYR A 493 -13.08 18.92 0.41
C TYR A 493 -12.75 18.93 1.91
N ARG A 494 -12.54 17.76 2.50
CA ARG A 494 -12.18 17.62 3.92
C ARG A 494 -10.85 18.28 4.25
N ALA A 495 -9.87 18.20 3.34
CA ALA A 495 -8.59 18.88 3.51
C ALA A 495 -8.75 20.40 3.60
N LYS A 496 -9.54 20.98 2.70
CA LYS A 496 -9.84 22.43 2.74
C LYS A 496 -10.54 22.83 4.04
N GLU A 497 -11.56 22.08 4.47
CA GLU A 497 -12.28 22.37 5.72
C GLU A 497 -11.38 22.21 6.97
N THR A 498 -10.46 21.26 6.96
CA THR A 498 -9.48 21.10 8.05
C THR A 498 -8.54 22.29 8.12
N ILE A 499 -7.99 22.75 6.98
CA ILE A 499 -7.13 23.95 6.93
C ILE A 499 -7.89 25.19 7.43
N LYS A 500 -9.18 25.35 7.08
CA LYS A 500 -10.02 26.44 7.55
C LYS A 500 -10.26 26.39 9.07
N LYS A 501 -10.36 25.22 9.65
CA LYS A 501 -10.50 25.06 11.11
C LYS A 501 -9.22 25.44 11.86
N GLU A 502 -8.05 25.13 11.29
CA GLU A 502 -6.76 25.52 11.86
C GLU A 502 -6.50 27.02 11.79
N LEU A 503 -6.93 27.68 10.71
CA LEU A 503 -6.73 29.10 10.45
C LEU A 503 -8.09 29.82 10.48
N VAL A 504 -8.50 30.30 11.62
CA VAL A 504 -9.84 30.88 11.85
C VAL A 504 -10.11 32.11 10.98
N LYS A 505 -9.08 32.93 10.70
CA LYS A 505 -9.24 34.16 9.90
C LYS A 505 -9.28 33.84 8.41
N ARG A 506 -10.26 34.43 7.71
CA ARG A 506 -10.49 34.19 6.28
C ARG A 506 -9.27 34.52 5.43
N GLU A 507 -8.60 35.65 5.72
CA GLU A 507 -7.42 36.07 4.95
C GLU A 507 -6.29 35.05 5.04
N GLU A 508 -6.13 34.41 6.19
CA GLU A 508 -5.07 33.43 6.43
C GLU A 508 -5.31 32.12 5.68
N TYR A 509 -6.52 31.51 5.77
CA TYR A 509 -6.77 30.25 5.08
C TYR A 509 -6.98 30.40 3.57
N MET A 510 -7.42 31.57 3.10
CA MET A 510 -7.64 31.82 1.68
C MET A 510 -6.36 31.72 0.86
N VAL A 511 -5.20 32.04 1.44
CA VAL A 511 -3.90 31.85 0.76
C VAL A 511 -3.74 30.38 0.34
N TYR A 512 -3.97 29.45 1.24
CA TYR A 512 -3.85 28.02 1.00
C TYR A 512 -4.97 27.48 0.11
N TRP A 513 -6.20 27.97 0.30
CA TRP A 513 -7.33 27.59 -0.53
C TRP A 513 -7.12 28.01 -1.99
N ASN A 514 -6.62 29.22 -2.25
CA ASN A 514 -6.34 29.69 -3.61
C ASN A 514 -5.28 28.82 -4.29
N ILE A 515 -4.23 28.42 -3.59
CA ILE A 515 -3.22 27.50 -4.12
C ILE A 515 -3.86 26.14 -4.46
N ILE A 516 -4.66 25.59 -3.54
CA ILE A 516 -5.37 24.33 -3.76
C ILE A 516 -6.30 24.47 -4.98
N ASP A 517 -7.13 25.50 -5.03
CA ASP A 517 -8.12 25.67 -6.09
C ASP A 517 -7.46 25.85 -7.44
N GLN A 518 -6.40 26.65 -7.53
CA GLN A 518 -5.65 26.86 -8.77
C GLN A 518 -5.07 25.55 -9.34
N ARG A 519 -4.50 24.69 -8.49
CA ARG A 519 -3.90 23.41 -8.92
C ARG A 519 -4.93 22.30 -9.12
N TRP A 520 -6.07 22.40 -8.42
CA TRP A 520 -7.10 21.36 -8.40
C TRP A 520 -8.33 21.71 -9.25
N GLU A 521 -8.38 22.93 -9.82
CA GLU A 521 -9.52 23.40 -10.60
C GLU A 521 -10.00 22.40 -11.66
N GLN A 522 -9.06 21.86 -12.42
CA GLN A 522 -9.37 20.86 -13.46
C GLN A 522 -9.95 19.56 -12.88
N LEU A 523 -9.59 19.19 -11.65
CA LEU A 523 -10.02 17.95 -10.99
C LEU A 523 -11.34 18.11 -10.24
N TRP A 524 -11.70 19.33 -9.79
CA TRP A 524 -13.02 19.61 -9.18
C TRP A 524 -14.17 19.31 -10.14
N HIS A 525 -14.02 19.68 -11.39
CA HIS A 525 -15.04 19.54 -12.41
C HIS A 525 -14.93 18.22 -13.18
N PHE A 526 -14.13 17.26 -12.68
CA PHE A 526 -13.96 15.98 -13.38
C PHE A 526 -15.15 15.05 -13.10
N PRO A 527 -15.94 14.68 -14.13
CA PRO A 527 -17.16 13.89 -13.93
C PRO A 527 -16.95 12.57 -13.17
N LEU A 528 -15.83 11.87 -13.44
CA LEU A 528 -15.53 10.61 -12.74
C LEU A 528 -15.33 10.79 -11.22
N HIS A 529 -14.72 11.89 -10.78
CA HIS A 529 -14.53 12.19 -9.35
C HIS A 529 -15.86 12.49 -8.67
N ALA A 530 -16.71 13.28 -9.32
CA ALA A 530 -18.04 13.60 -8.83
C ALA A 530 -18.94 12.34 -8.78
N ALA A 531 -18.93 11.53 -9.84
CA ALA A 531 -19.65 10.27 -9.87
C ALA A 531 -19.12 9.27 -8.83
N GLY A 532 -17.80 9.17 -8.67
CA GLY A 532 -17.18 8.33 -7.64
C GLY A 532 -17.62 8.73 -6.23
N PHE A 533 -17.67 10.02 -5.94
CA PHE A 533 -18.18 10.55 -4.69
C PHE A 533 -19.66 10.20 -4.48
N TYR A 534 -20.51 10.45 -5.50
CA TYR A 534 -21.94 10.15 -5.45
C TYR A 534 -22.22 8.66 -5.22
N LEU A 535 -21.47 7.80 -5.88
CA LEU A 535 -21.68 6.34 -5.85
C LEU A 535 -21.03 5.65 -4.65
N ASN A 536 -20.22 6.36 -3.84
CA ASN A 536 -19.64 5.79 -2.63
C ASN A 536 -20.67 5.75 -1.49
N PRO A 537 -21.20 4.58 -1.10
CA PRO A 537 -22.28 4.50 -0.12
C PRO A 537 -21.87 4.96 1.29
N LYS A 538 -20.58 4.84 1.65
CA LYS A 538 -20.05 5.33 2.93
C LYS A 538 -20.16 6.85 3.02
N ILE A 539 -19.86 7.55 1.94
CA ILE A 539 -19.89 9.01 1.87
C ILE A 539 -21.31 9.52 1.57
N PHE A 540 -21.96 8.97 0.53
CA PHE A 540 -23.28 9.41 0.09
C PHE A 540 -24.32 9.45 1.21
N TYR A 541 -24.39 8.39 2.00
CA TYR A 541 -25.37 8.30 3.09
C TYR A 541 -24.91 8.96 4.41
N SER A 542 -23.70 9.52 4.47
CA SER A 542 -23.22 10.29 5.63
C SER A 542 -23.46 11.80 5.48
N ILE A 543 -23.87 12.26 4.31
CA ILE A 543 -24.12 13.68 4.03
C ILE A 543 -25.50 14.06 4.58
N GLU A 544 -25.53 15.07 5.44
CA GLU A 544 -26.73 15.72 5.91
C GLU A 544 -27.01 16.97 5.05
N GLY A 545 -28.09 16.96 4.29
CA GLY A 545 -28.49 18.08 3.42
C GLY A 545 -28.47 17.78 1.93
N ASP A 546 -28.72 18.82 1.12
CA ASP A 546 -28.73 18.70 -0.34
C ASP A 546 -27.30 18.65 -0.90
N MET A 547 -27.12 17.74 -1.84
CA MET A 547 -25.86 17.58 -2.55
C MET A 547 -25.64 18.72 -3.55
N HIS A 548 -24.42 19.21 -3.66
CA HIS A 548 -24.05 20.24 -4.64
C HIS A 548 -24.44 19.83 -6.06
N GLY A 549 -25.01 20.78 -6.83
CA GLY A 549 -25.46 20.55 -8.20
C GLY A 549 -24.38 19.97 -9.12
N ASP A 550 -23.13 20.39 -8.94
CA ASP A 550 -21.97 19.95 -9.73
C ASP A 550 -21.70 18.45 -9.61
N ILE A 551 -21.92 17.86 -8.43
CA ILE A 551 -21.74 16.42 -8.21
C ILE A 551 -22.79 15.63 -8.99
N LEU A 552 -24.03 16.08 -8.98
CA LEU A 552 -25.10 15.44 -9.71
C LEU A 552 -24.93 15.61 -11.23
N SER A 553 -24.50 16.80 -11.67
CA SER A 553 -24.14 17.04 -13.07
C SER A 553 -23.03 16.10 -13.53
N GLY A 554 -21.95 15.99 -12.78
CA GLY A 554 -20.86 15.05 -13.11
C GLY A 554 -21.31 13.58 -13.13
N MET A 555 -22.29 13.19 -12.31
CA MET A 555 -22.89 11.85 -12.38
C MET A 555 -23.67 11.66 -13.68
N PHE A 556 -24.42 12.66 -14.15
CA PHE A 556 -25.14 12.61 -15.42
C PHE A 556 -24.18 12.56 -16.60
N ASP A 557 -23.12 13.38 -16.61
CA ASP A 557 -22.07 13.34 -17.62
C ASP A 557 -21.43 11.94 -17.74
N CYS A 558 -21.23 11.26 -16.58
CA CYS A 558 -20.74 9.90 -16.59
C CYS A 558 -21.74 8.90 -17.17
N ILE A 559 -23.04 9.05 -16.90
CA ILE A 559 -24.07 8.20 -17.47
C ILE A 559 -24.10 8.36 -18.99
N GLU A 560 -24.16 9.59 -19.49
CA GLU A 560 -24.21 9.90 -20.91
C GLU A 560 -22.99 9.38 -21.66
N ARG A 561 -21.79 9.56 -21.07
CA ARG A 561 -20.54 9.17 -21.71
C ARG A 561 -20.25 7.67 -21.67
N LEU A 562 -20.45 7.03 -20.52
CA LEU A 562 -20.06 5.63 -20.31
C LEU A 562 -21.13 4.64 -20.71
N VAL A 563 -22.36 5.08 -20.94
CA VAL A 563 -23.49 4.23 -21.28
C VAL A 563 -24.09 4.67 -22.62
N PRO A 564 -23.63 4.15 -23.76
CA PRO A 564 -24.11 4.60 -25.08
C PRO A 564 -25.57 4.29 -25.37
N ASP A 565 -26.16 3.27 -24.71
CA ASP A 565 -27.56 2.88 -24.91
C ASP A 565 -28.48 3.75 -24.05
N THR A 566 -29.27 4.62 -24.72
CA THR A 566 -30.23 5.52 -24.08
C THR A 566 -31.29 4.78 -23.24
N LYS A 567 -31.72 3.57 -23.66
CA LYS A 567 -32.65 2.76 -22.89
C LYS A 567 -32.03 2.29 -21.55
N VAL A 568 -30.73 2.07 -21.55
CA VAL A 568 -29.98 1.73 -20.31
C VAL A 568 -29.80 2.97 -19.44
N GLN A 569 -29.57 4.15 -20.06
CA GLN A 569 -29.52 5.44 -19.32
C GLN A 569 -30.84 5.68 -18.59
N ASP A 570 -32.00 5.52 -19.26
CA ASP A 570 -33.33 5.67 -18.64
C ASP A 570 -33.56 4.72 -17.46
N LYS A 571 -33.01 3.49 -17.53
CA LYS A 571 -33.07 2.54 -16.42
C LYS A 571 -32.19 3.01 -15.25
N ILE A 572 -30.98 3.48 -15.53
CA ILE A 572 -30.05 4.00 -14.51
C ILE A 572 -30.69 5.17 -13.77
N ILE A 573 -31.33 6.11 -14.47
CA ILE A 573 -32.01 7.25 -13.83
C ILE A 573 -33.11 6.78 -12.87
N LYS A 574 -33.87 5.74 -13.23
CA LYS A 574 -34.87 5.14 -12.34
C LYS A 574 -34.19 4.46 -11.13
N GLU A 575 -33.10 3.72 -11.37
CA GLU A 575 -32.34 3.02 -10.33
C GLU A 575 -31.66 3.99 -9.38
N LEU A 576 -31.25 5.20 -9.82
CA LEU A 576 -30.73 6.27 -8.97
C LEU A 576 -31.72 6.70 -7.89
N ASN A 577 -33.02 6.70 -8.18
CA ASN A 577 -34.03 7.02 -7.18
C ASN A 577 -34.11 5.96 -6.07
N PHE A 578 -33.92 4.67 -6.42
CA PHE A 578 -33.86 3.60 -5.42
C PHE A 578 -32.61 3.75 -4.53
N TYR A 579 -31.46 4.10 -5.12
CA TYR A 579 -30.24 4.35 -4.37
C TYR A 579 -30.39 5.57 -3.45
N LYS A 580 -30.89 6.70 -3.98
CA LYS A 580 -31.10 7.94 -3.22
C LYS A 580 -32.04 7.74 -2.02
N SER A 581 -33.10 6.97 -2.19
CA SER A 581 -34.07 6.68 -1.13
C SER A 581 -33.68 5.50 -0.23
N ALA A 582 -32.50 4.91 -0.43
CA ALA A 582 -32.08 3.66 0.23
C ALA A 582 -33.17 2.55 0.18
N ALA A 583 -33.85 2.39 -0.96
CA ALA A 583 -34.94 1.42 -1.12
C ALA A 583 -34.37 -0.01 -1.35
N GLY A 584 -35.22 -1.02 -1.15
CA GLY A 584 -34.88 -2.42 -1.41
C GLY A 584 -33.75 -2.94 -0.51
N ASP A 585 -32.77 -3.59 -1.11
CA ASP A 585 -31.63 -4.19 -0.39
C ASP A 585 -30.69 -3.15 0.25
N PHE A 586 -30.67 -1.93 -0.23
CA PHE A 586 -29.88 -0.83 0.33
C PHE A 586 -30.32 -0.43 1.76
N ARG A 587 -31.59 -0.73 2.14
CA ARG A 587 -32.17 -0.45 3.45
C ARG A 587 -31.89 -1.55 4.48
N ARG A 588 -31.36 -2.70 4.06
CA ARG A 588 -31.06 -3.81 4.96
C ARG A 588 -30.03 -3.38 6.03
N LYS A 589 -30.25 -3.75 7.28
CA LYS A 589 -29.30 -3.47 8.37
C LYS A 589 -27.88 -3.99 8.07
N MET A 590 -27.77 -5.08 7.31
CA MET A 590 -26.50 -5.62 6.83
C MET A 590 -25.83 -4.65 5.84
N ALA A 591 -26.57 -4.14 4.86
CA ALA A 591 -26.05 -3.20 3.87
C ALA A 591 -25.59 -1.89 4.51
N ILE A 592 -26.31 -1.41 5.53
CA ILE A 592 -25.94 -0.21 6.29
C ILE A 592 -24.61 -0.42 7.03
N ARG A 593 -24.45 -1.53 7.76
CA ARG A 593 -23.18 -1.86 8.44
C ARG A 593 -22.04 -2.10 7.46
N ALA A 594 -22.36 -2.71 6.31
CA ALA A 594 -21.38 -3.02 5.28
C ALA A 594 -20.80 -1.79 4.57
N ARG A 595 -21.43 -0.60 4.67
CA ARG A 595 -20.87 0.66 4.17
C ARG A 595 -19.50 0.99 4.78
N ASP A 596 -19.26 0.54 6.02
CA ASP A 596 -18.03 0.79 6.75
C ASP A 596 -16.95 -0.30 6.60
N THR A 597 -17.36 -1.49 6.15
CA THR A 597 -16.50 -2.68 6.16
C THR A 597 -16.14 -3.19 4.77
N LEU A 598 -16.95 -2.91 3.76
CA LEU A 598 -16.70 -3.29 2.37
C LEU A 598 -16.15 -2.10 1.56
N LEU A 599 -15.33 -2.41 0.56
CA LEU A 599 -15.00 -1.41 -0.45
C LEU A 599 -16.26 -1.00 -1.21
N PRO A 600 -16.37 0.26 -1.67
CA PRO A 600 -17.56 0.74 -2.36
C PRO A 600 -18.01 -0.13 -3.55
N ALA A 601 -17.08 -0.59 -4.40
CA ALA A 601 -17.39 -1.49 -5.52
C ALA A 601 -17.89 -2.88 -5.05
N GLU A 602 -17.35 -3.42 -3.96
CA GLU A 602 -17.78 -4.68 -3.35
C GLU A 602 -19.17 -4.55 -2.74
N TRP A 603 -19.45 -3.41 -2.11
CA TRP A 603 -20.77 -3.10 -1.58
C TRP A 603 -21.84 -3.10 -2.70
N TRP A 604 -21.54 -2.44 -3.82
CA TRP A 604 -22.42 -2.46 -5.00
C TRP A 604 -22.59 -3.86 -5.59
N SER A 605 -21.52 -4.65 -5.65
CA SER A 605 -21.59 -6.03 -6.11
C SER A 605 -22.50 -6.91 -5.23
N THR A 606 -22.53 -6.61 -3.91
CA THR A 606 -23.28 -7.41 -2.94
C THR A 606 -24.74 -6.98 -2.84
N TYR A 607 -25.01 -5.68 -2.80
CA TYR A 607 -26.33 -5.13 -2.49
C TYR A 607 -27.00 -4.44 -3.70
N GLY A 608 -26.30 -4.25 -4.81
CA GLY A 608 -26.79 -3.57 -6.01
C GLY A 608 -27.68 -4.43 -6.91
N GLY A 609 -28.04 -5.67 -6.53
CA GLY A 609 -28.79 -6.60 -7.36
C GLY A 609 -30.16 -6.09 -7.84
N GLY A 610 -30.82 -5.23 -7.05
CA GLY A 610 -32.08 -4.56 -7.41
C GLY A 610 -31.90 -3.41 -8.43
N CYS A 611 -30.67 -2.95 -8.66
CA CYS A 611 -30.32 -1.85 -9.54
C CYS A 611 -29.15 -2.27 -10.48
N PRO A 612 -29.33 -3.26 -11.35
CA PRO A 612 -28.23 -3.92 -12.04
C PRO A 612 -27.47 -3.03 -13.02
N ASN A 613 -28.14 -2.04 -13.63
CA ASN A 613 -27.50 -1.14 -14.59
C ASN A 613 -26.66 -0.10 -13.84
N LEU A 614 -27.18 0.49 -12.78
CA LEU A 614 -26.46 1.42 -11.91
C LEU A 614 -25.32 0.71 -11.17
N ALA A 615 -25.55 -0.50 -10.68
CA ALA A 615 -24.51 -1.28 -10.01
C ALA A 615 -23.31 -1.57 -10.93
N ARG A 616 -23.57 -1.91 -12.20
CA ARG A 616 -22.49 -2.10 -13.19
C ARG A 616 -21.68 -0.81 -13.38
N LEU A 617 -22.35 0.32 -13.59
CA LEU A 617 -21.71 1.63 -13.75
C LEU A 617 -20.93 2.00 -12.47
N ALA A 618 -21.53 1.80 -11.30
CA ALA A 618 -20.91 2.07 -10.02
C ALA A 618 -19.63 1.22 -9.80
N ILE A 619 -19.69 -0.07 -10.11
CA ILE A 619 -18.52 -0.95 -10.02
C ILE A 619 -17.43 -0.48 -10.98
N HIS A 620 -17.74 -0.13 -12.21
CA HIS A 620 -16.77 0.39 -13.18
C HIS A 620 -16.06 1.66 -12.66
N ILE A 621 -16.82 2.65 -12.18
CA ILE A 621 -16.25 3.92 -11.70
C ILE A 621 -15.46 3.72 -10.39
N LEU A 622 -16.06 3.05 -9.41
CA LEU A 622 -15.48 2.88 -8.08
C LEU A 622 -14.28 1.92 -8.03
N SER A 623 -14.08 1.17 -9.10
CA SER A 623 -12.91 0.29 -9.26
C SER A 623 -11.67 1.01 -9.79
N GLN A 624 -11.74 2.30 -10.11
CA GLN A 624 -10.63 3.02 -10.73
C GLN A 624 -9.73 3.73 -9.70
N THR A 625 -8.46 3.88 -10.08
CA THR A 625 -7.47 4.72 -9.36
C THR A 625 -7.52 6.17 -9.86
N CYS A 626 -6.88 7.09 -9.14
CA CYS A 626 -6.68 8.49 -9.54
C CYS A 626 -5.19 8.84 -9.73
N CYS A 627 -4.30 7.85 -9.69
CA CYS A 627 -2.86 8.05 -9.70
C CYS A 627 -2.21 7.28 -10.85
N SER A 628 -1.33 7.94 -11.59
CA SER A 628 -0.49 7.29 -12.61
C SER A 628 0.90 6.93 -12.11
N ILE A 629 1.24 7.28 -10.87
CA ILE A 629 2.57 6.99 -10.31
C ILE A 629 2.66 5.49 -10.10
N GLY A 630 3.40 4.83 -10.98
CA GLY A 630 3.75 3.43 -10.83
C GLY A 630 4.71 3.22 -9.67
N CYS A 631 4.99 1.96 -9.35
CA CYS A 631 6.05 1.60 -8.41
C CYS A 631 7.38 2.15 -8.88
N ARG A 632 7.77 3.32 -8.37
CA ARG A 632 9.12 3.85 -8.59
C ARG A 632 10.11 3.00 -7.80
N GLN A 633 10.64 1.98 -8.45
CA GLN A 633 11.72 1.22 -7.85
C GLN A 633 13.02 1.59 -8.56
N ASN A 634 13.88 2.28 -7.82
CA ASN A 634 15.20 2.77 -8.24
C ASN A 634 16.16 1.69 -8.80
N GLN A 635 15.75 0.42 -8.84
CA GLN A 635 16.59 -0.70 -9.22
C GLN A 635 16.23 -1.35 -10.58
N ILE A 636 15.24 -0.80 -11.31
CA ILE A 636 14.88 -1.35 -12.63
C ILE A 636 15.71 -0.66 -13.70
N PRO A 637 16.45 -1.39 -14.54
CA PRO A 637 17.41 -0.81 -15.46
C PRO A 637 16.74 -0.29 -16.76
N PHE A 638 15.68 0.52 -16.66
CA PHE A 638 14.98 1.09 -17.82
C PHE A 638 15.92 1.84 -18.77
N GLU A 639 16.83 2.64 -18.22
CA GLU A 639 17.77 3.44 -19.00
C GLU A 639 18.68 2.58 -19.87
N LYS A 640 19.08 1.41 -19.38
CA LYS A 640 19.91 0.46 -20.14
C LYS A 640 19.21 -0.04 -21.40
N VAL A 641 17.88 -0.24 -21.34
CA VAL A 641 17.09 -0.69 -22.51
C VAL A 641 17.16 0.32 -23.64
N HIS A 642 17.02 1.60 -23.30
CA HIS A 642 16.94 2.69 -24.29
C HIS A 642 18.31 3.17 -24.79
N ASN A 643 19.41 2.79 -24.13
CA ASN A 643 20.77 3.15 -24.53
C ASN A 643 21.40 2.14 -25.50
N ILE A 644 20.80 0.96 -25.71
CA ILE A 644 21.37 -0.09 -26.56
C ILE A 644 20.91 0.07 -28.01
N ARG A 645 21.89 0.10 -28.93
CA ARG A 645 21.65 0.18 -30.38
C ARG A 645 21.24 -1.16 -30.99
N ASN A 646 21.74 -2.29 -30.46
CA ASN A 646 21.43 -3.61 -30.97
C ASN A 646 19.98 -4.01 -30.63
N SER A 647 19.17 -4.27 -31.65
CA SER A 647 17.73 -4.56 -31.51
C SER A 647 17.45 -5.83 -30.69
N LEU A 648 18.25 -6.89 -30.88
CA LEU A 648 18.10 -8.14 -30.12
C LEU A 648 18.43 -7.98 -28.64
N GLU A 649 19.49 -7.22 -28.33
CA GLU A 649 19.86 -6.93 -26.94
C GLU A 649 18.82 -5.99 -26.29
N ARG A 650 18.30 -5.04 -27.02
CA ARG A 650 17.22 -4.16 -26.57
C ARG A 650 15.97 -4.99 -26.23
N GLN A 651 15.57 -5.91 -27.10
CA GLN A 651 14.41 -6.77 -26.84
C GLN A 651 14.62 -7.63 -25.58
N ARG A 652 15.78 -8.24 -25.41
CA ARG A 652 16.09 -9.05 -24.22
C ARG A 652 16.07 -8.23 -22.93
N LEU A 653 16.58 -7.01 -22.97
CA LEU A 653 16.52 -6.11 -21.80
C LEU A 653 15.11 -5.61 -21.55
N SER A 654 14.31 -5.35 -22.60
CA SER A 654 12.90 -5.03 -22.47
C SER A 654 12.15 -6.18 -21.81
N ASP A 655 12.37 -7.41 -22.26
CA ASP A 655 11.80 -8.62 -21.66
C ASP A 655 12.21 -8.78 -20.18
N LEU A 656 13.48 -8.52 -19.85
CA LEU A 656 13.96 -8.55 -18.48
C LEU A 656 13.28 -7.48 -17.60
N VAL A 657 13.16 -6.26 -18.10
CA VAL A 657 12.46 -5.16 -17.41
C VAL A 657 10.99 -5.52 -17.23
N PHE A 658 10.35 -6.05 -18.26
CA PHE A 658 8.95 -6.49 -18.21
C PHE A 658 8.75 -7.55 -17.10
N VAL A 659 9.57 -8.58 -17.06
CA VAL A 659 9.52 -9.62 -16.02
C VAL A 659 9.80 -9.01 -14.64
N GLN A 660 10.90 -8.28 -14.51
CA GLN A 660 11.32 -7.73 -13.22
C GLN A 660 10.28 -6.78 -12.62
N TYR A 661 9.70 -5.91 -13.44
CA TYR A 661 8.69 -4.96 -12.98
C TYR A 661 7.42 -5.68 -12.53
N ASN A 662 6.89 -6.59 -13.35
CA ASN A 662 5.67 -7.32 -13.03
C ASN A 662 5.82 -8.26 -11.83
N LEU A 663 6.97 -8.91 -11.65
CA LEU A 663 7.25 -9.70 -10.45
C LEU A 663 7.25 -8.83 -9.18
N ARG A 664 7.75 -7.61 -9.26
CA ARG A 664 7.73 -6.66 -8.14
C ARG A 664 6.32 -6.15 -7.83
N LEU A 665 5.53 -5.80 -8.85
CA LEU A 665 4.12 -5.42 -8.67
C LEU A 665 3.34 -6.53 -7.94
N ARG A 666 3.54 -7.79 -8.32
CA ARG A 666 2.92 -8.94 -7.64
C ARG A 666 3.33 -9.07 -6.17
N GLN A 667 4.59 -8.82 -5.83
CA GLN A 667 5.05 -8.87 -4.45
C GLN A 667 4.38 -7.80 -3.58
N MET A 668 4.08 -6.63 -4.14
CA MET A 668 3.40 -5.55 -3.40
C MET A 668 1.97 -5.89 -3.06
N VAL A 669 1.25 -6.55 -3.95
CA VAL A 669 -0.11 -7.05 -3.69
C VAL A 669 -0.13 -8.07 -2.54
N GLY A 670 0.92 -8.91 -2.43
CA GLY A 670 1.03 -9.98 -1.41
C GLY A 670 1.57 -9.55 -0.04
N LYS A 671 2.22 -8.39 0.06
CA LYS A 671 2.78 -7.92 1.34
C LYS A 671 1.68 -7.40 2.25
N ASN A 672 1.53 -8.07 3.40
CA ASN A 672 0.61 -7.67 4.45
C ASN A 672 0.94 -6.28 5.02
N THR A 673 -0.06 -5.61 5.54
CA THR A 673 -0.13 -4.27 6.12
C THR A 673 0.97 -3.89 7.12
N GLU A 674 1.76 -4.83 7.64
CA GLU A 674 2.83 -4.55 8.61
C GLU A 674 4.08 -3.87 8.01
N GLN A 675 4.29 -3.93 6.67
CA GLN A 675 5.40 -3.27 5.98
C GLN A 675 5.04 -1.89 5.38
N ASP A 676 3.80 -1.46 5.49
CA ASP A 676 3.35 -0.11 5.11
C ASP A 676 4.02 1.00 5.94
N PHE A 677 4.65 0.65 7.07
CA PHE A 677 5.40 1.58 7.92
C PHE A 677 6.73 2.06 7.34
N MET A 678 7.19 1.47 6.24
CA MET A 678 8.47 1.87 5.60
C MET A 678 8.30 2.95 4.52
N ASP A 679 7.07 3.29 4.11
CA ASP A 679 6.83 4.44 3.25
C ASP A 679 6.78 5.71 4.12
N PRO A 680 7.67 6.69 3.91
CA PRO A 680 7.69 7.92 4.70
C PRO A 680 6.39 8.73 4.69
N ILE A 681 5.47 8.45 3.77
CA ILE A 681 4.14 9.09 3.69
C ILE A 681 3.07 8.32 4.49
N SER A 682 3.39 7.13 5.02
CA SER A 682 2.42 6.20 5.61
C SER A 682 2.33 6.27 7.14
N PHE A 683 2.01 7.45 7.68
CA PHE A 683 1.83 7.60 9.14
C PHE A 683 0.49 7.07 9.64
N ASP A 684 -0.57 7.16 8.82
CA ASP A 684 -1.91 6.71 9.17
C ASP A 684 -2.30 5.47 8.36
N SER A 685 -3.02 4.52 8.96
CA SER A 685 -3.58 3.41 8.21
C SER A 685 -4.66 3.92 7.23
N ILE A 686 -4.84 3.23 6.11
CA ILE A 686 -5.83 3.65 5.10
C ILE A 686 -7.25 3.65 5.67
N SER A 687 -7.58 2.74 6.60
CA SER A 687 -8.88 2.71 7.28
C SER A 687 -9.13 3.99 8.10
N ILE A 688 -8.12 4.49 8.79
CA ILE A 688 -8.19 5.76 9.52
C ILE A 688 -8.44 6.93 8.56
N ILE A 689 -7.75 6.95 7.44
CA ILE A 689 -7.92 8.00 6.42
C ILE A 689 -9.33 7.95 5.82
N GLU A 690 -9.89 6.77 5.56
CA GLU A 690 -11.27 6.62 5.07
C GLU A 690 -12.31 7.11 6.08
N ASP A 691 -12.10 6.85 7.37
CA ASP A 691 -12.96 7.35 8.43
C ASP A 691 -12.88 8.87 8.54
N TRP A 692 -11.67 9.45 8.43
CA TRP A 692 -11.48 10.89 8.35
C TRP A 692 -12.18 11.51 7.13
N VAL A 693 -12.04 10.93 5.93
CA VAL A 693 -12.70 11.40 4.71
C VAL A 693 -14.23 11.37 4.85
N SER A 694 -14.79 10.34 5.48
CA SER A 694 -16.24 10.20 5.69
C SER A 694 -16.82 11.01 6.85
N GLY A 695 -15.99 11.75 7.59
CA GLY A 695 -16.43 12.58 8.72
C GLY A 695 -16.78 11.80 9.98
N LYS A 696 -16.49 10.49 10.04
CA LYS A 696 -16.70 9.64 11.22
C LYS A 696 -15.62 9.77 12.27
N ASP A 697 -14.56 10.47 11.93
CA ASP A 697 -13.37 10.67 12.74
C ASP A 697 -13.58 11.80 13.75
N MET A 698 -14.43 11.54 14.73
CA MET A 698 -14.68 12.48 15.84
C MET A 698 -13.60 12.46 16.92
N CYS A 699 -12.65 11.49 16.87
CA CYS A 699 -11.78 11.19 18.01
C CYS A 699 -10.29 11.15 17.71
N LEU A 700 -9.83 11.33 16.47
CA LEU A 700 -8.40 11.19 16.14
C LEU A 700 -7.56 12.42 16.47
N GLU A 701 -8.22 13.55 16.73
CA GLU A 701 -7.52 14.77 17.20
C GLU A 701 -7.17 14.70 18.70
N ASP A 702 -7.83 13.80 19.48
CA ASP A 702 -7.63 13.68 20.93
C ASP A 702 -6.72 12.50 21.37
N HIS A 703 -6.43 11.52 20.52
CA HIS A 703 -5.64 10.35 20.92
C HIS A 703 -4.14 10.41 20.57
N GLY A 704 -3.68 11.50 19.97
CA GLY A 704 -2.27 11.76 19.73
C GLY A 704 -1.69 12.90 20.57
N SER A 705 -2.48 13.52 21.41
CA SER A 705 -2.01 14.59 22.26
C SER A 705 -1.34 14.02 23.50
N SER A 706 -0.04 13.87 23.48
CA SER A 706 0.69 14.13 24.70
C SER A 706 0.31 15.55 25.15
N ASP A 707 0.03 15.73 26.46
CA ASP A 707 -0.41 16.99 27.12
C ASP A 707 0.35 18.26 26.75
N TRP A 708 1.52 18.14 26.12
CA TRP A 708 2.35 19.25 25.68
C TRP A 708 1.85 19.96 24.41
N MET A 709 0.98 19.33 23.59
CA MET A 709 0.37 19.99 22.41
C MET A 709 -0.78 20.93 22.78
N THR A 710 -1.35 20.78 23.96
CA THR A 710 -2.47 21.59 24.44
C THR A 710 -2.06 22.85 25.18
N LEU A 711 -0.79 22.98 25.59
CA LEU A 711 -0.33 24.04 26.49
C LEU A 711 0.04 25.36 25.79
N ASP A 712 0.33 25.37 24.49
CA ASP A 712 0.63 26.63 23.78
C ASP A 712 0.10 26.56 22.34
N SER A 713 -1.18 26.90 22.14
CA SER A 713 -1.64 27.40 20.86
C SER A 713 -1.23 28.86 20.74
N PRO A 714 -0.19 29.20 19.98
CA PRO A 714 0.02 30.60 19.64
C PRO A 714 -1.19 31.02 18.82
N SER A 715 -1.88 32.07 19.25
CA SER A 715 -2.90 32.72 18.42
C SER A 715 -2.26 32.98 17.06
N ALA A 716 -2.89 32.55 15.98
CA ALA A 716 -2.42 32.68 14.59
C ALA A 716 -1.99 34.11 14.19
N SER A 717 -2.45 35.10 14.95
CA SER A 717 -2.11 36.52 14.79
C SER A 717 -0.64 36.89 15.08
N THR A 718 0.14 36.02 15.79
CA THR A 718 1.51 36.39 16.18
C THR A 718 2.57 35.89 15.17
N MET A 719 2.19 35.02 14.20
CA MET A 719 3.16 34.41 13.29
C MET A 719 3.25 35.04 11.91
N LEU A 720 2.37 35.99 11.57
CA LEU A 720 2.40 36.66 10.27
C LEU A 720 3.13 38.01 10.29
N LEU A 721 3.63 38.42 11.47
CA LEU A 721 4.44 39.64 11.57
C LEU A 721 5.92 39.26 11.46
N GLY A 722 6.45 39.43 10.24
CA GLY A 722 7.87 39.70 10.04
C GLY A 722 8.27 40.94 10.85
N PRO A 723 9.57 41.20 11.11
CA PRO A 723 10.01 42.28 11.96
C PRO A 723 9.44 43.60 11.41
N SER A 724 8.46 44.17 12.12
CA SER A 724 8.00 45.56 11.91
C SER A 724 9.10 46.48 12.42
N ASN A 725 9.71 47.23 11.52
CA ASN A 725 10.38 48.44 11.93
C ASN A 725 9.37 49.37 12.62
N ASP A 726 9.60 49.62 13.89
CA ASP A 726 9.00 50.70 14.61
C ASP A 726 9.45 52.00 13.94
N ASP A 727 8.52 52.75 13.40
CA ASP A 727 8.56 54.21 13.48
C ASP A 727 7.14 54.77 13.39
N ALA A 728 6.89 55.64 14.29
CA ALA A 728 5.68 56.31 14.71
C ALA A 728 4.92 57.05 13.59
N GLU A 729 3.61 57.18 13.70
CA GLU A 729 2.96 58.43 14.10
C GLU A 729 1.42 58.26 14.12
N GLU A 730 0.85 58.80 15.20
CA GLU A 730 -0.55 59.10 15.42
C GLU A 730 -1.18 59.94 14.30
N LEU A 731 -2.43 59.66 13.93
CA LEU A 731 -3.54 60.61 13.92
C LEU A 731 -4.72 60.14 13.05
N GLY A 732 -5.89 60.26 13.59
CA GLY A 732 -7.07 60.63 12.81
C GLY A 732 -8.22 59.65 12.71
N SER A 733 -9.09 59.71 13.69
CA SER A 733 -10.53 59.42 13.65
C SER A 733 -11.20 59.83 12.33
N GLY A 734 -12.00 58.98 11.75
CA GLY A 734 -12.88 59.30 10.63
C GLY A 734 -13.86 58.22 10.27
N ASN A 735 -15.03 58.24 10.90
CA ASN A 735 -16.26 57.57 10.43
C ASN A 735 -16.52 57.87 8.97
N PHE A 736 -16.83 56.87 8.15
CA PHE A 736 -17.82 57.06 7.08
C PHE A 736 -18.67 55.81 6.81
N ILE A 737 -19.94 56.09 6.69
CA ILE A 737 -21.11 55.28 6.56
C ILE A 737 -21.37 54.94 5.07
N LEU A 738 -21.89 53.73 4.83
CA LEU A 738 -22.87 53.30 3.80
C LEU A 738 -22.79 53.89 2.36
N GLY A 739 -22.87 53.01 1.42
CA GLY A 739 -23.34 53.28 0.06
C GLY A 739 -23.57 52.04 -0.76
N CYS A 740 -24.81 51.57 -0.77
CA CYS A 740 -25.37 50.72 -1.84
C CYS A 740 -25.29 51.45 -3.18
N GLY A 741 -25.05 50.74 -4.27
CA GLY A 741 -25.22 51.25 -5.62
C GLY A 741 -25.11 50.18 -6.67
N GLU A 742 -26.23 49.64 -7.09
CA GLU A 742 -26.44 48.98 -8.39
C GLU A 742 -26.01 49.87 -9.53
N LEU A 743 -25.58 49.25 -10.65
CA LEU A 743 -26.09 49.51 -12.01
C LEU A 743 -25.10 48.95 -13.04
N LEU A 744 -25.54 47.94 -13.76
CA LEU A 744 -25.91 47.89 -15.18
C LEU A 744 -24.85 48.23 -16.24
N ASN A 745 -24.58 47.18 -17.02
CA ASN A 745 -24.53 47.09 -18.51
C ASN A 745 -23.59 47.99 -19.32
N THR A 746 -23.00 47.31 -20.22
CA THR A 746 -22.70 47.54 -21.66
C THR A 746 -21.21 47.64 -22.03
N GLY A 747 -20.92 46.82 -23.03
CA GLY A 747 -19.70 46.87 -23.84
C GLY A 747 -19.12 45.50 -24.08
#